data_aff87379b312d983a94ad0a20a8fc895
#
_entry.id   aff87379b312d983a94ad0a20a8fc895
#
_cell.length_a   1.000
_cell.length_b   1.000
_cell.length_c   1.000
_cell.angle_alpha   90.00
_cell.angle_beta   90.00
_cell.angle_gamma   90.00
#
_symmetry.space_group_name_H-M   'P 1'
#
loop_
_entity.id
_entity.type
_entity.pdbx_description
1 polymer ?
#
loop_
_entity_poly.entity_id
_entity_poly.type
_entity_poly.pdbx_seq_one_letter_code
_entity_poly.pdbx_strand_id
1 'polypeptide(L)'
;MIKKNGEKIAAIAIAGALMMQSMSPIFALEGQVEDNLVSVEEVINMESSEEVAEEVESEEVVTEEITEETLEVLSSVSTENTEVSNETTDLQLLTFNDLHGQIDETKYGGGIANLSGALKDLQKEAKDNDKNVLTMSAGDQVGGSPAISALLQDQPTLEMMEEMNVDIVTTGNHEYDEGIKELERLIVGGTHSSGLAWNGTSYEWITANVVAKRDITFAGRNVKANEPIMEPYTIREIDGVNVGIIGIVTKDTAGKVVPDGIADVEFTDEAEAINKYTEELKAKGIKTIIVLSHVPTKSTNPGDGGVGDLLDVDGDSDLYEISQKVDGEVDVIIGADNHAYANSVVKREGKDDIIITQAFSKGSNIGKIDLSIDKTTGDVVSSSAEILTVKSGLVSEDPVVAKMVEKLREDVKDKLERVIGFSQEDILKSEVSTNAESEMGRFVADSQLWAAQTKDKDVKISFMNIGGVRADISKGNVTYENAYSVQPFGNDLTKLTLTGAQIRKVLEQQNINDWFVARQNGEAGSLAYALQVGGFTYEWHAEQVDGKWMLKVDKMYLNDENKTEIKDTDEIKCVANIFLAQGGDGFTTFTETSFEVIMNDLDAFEQYITELSKTDNNGDGIVGLNKVDVVNNPNMINLDQDFDGVVDVVDEETPEEGEDQNPGVDEETPEEDEDQDPGVDEEIPEEDKDQNSDVEEESGNINDKTDSPKTGEASVVGYSVLGVVAAAGLSLINRRKIK
;
A
#
# COMPACT_ATOMS: atom_id res chain seq x y z
N MET A 1 -2.73 -55.19 -9.45
CA MET A 1 -2.66 -53.76 -9.02
C MET A 1 -3.52 -52.82 -9.85
N ILE A 2 -3.95 -53.14 -11.04
CA ILE A 2 -4.73 -52.21 -11.92
C ILE A 2 -6.24 -52.21 -11.61
N LYS A 3 -6.80 -53.22 -10.91
CA LYS A 3 -8.23 -53.23 -10.54
C LYS A 3 -8.59 -52.44 -9.26
N LYS A 4 -7.62 -52.09 -8.40
CA LYS A 4 -7.88 -51.32 -7.18
C LYS A 4 -7.88 -49.78 -7.39
N ASN A 5 -7.28 -49.28 -8.47
CA ASN A 5 -7.28 -47.87 -8.78
C ASN A 5 -8.55 -47.40 -9.53
N GLY A 6 -9.23 -48.31 -10.23
CA GLY A 6 -10.48 -47.98 -10.93
C GLY A 6 -11.68 -47.71 -9.98
N GLU A 7 -11.70 -48.37 -8.84
CA GLU A 7 -12.80 -48.20 -7.88
C GLU A 7 -12.63 -46.95 -7.00
N LYS A 8 -11.40 -46.48 -6.78
CA LYS A 8 -11.15 -45.20 -6.08
C LYS A 8 -11.50 -43.98 -6.95
N ILE A 9 -11.28 -44.06 -8.25
CA ILE A 9 -11.64 -42.99 -9.19
C ILE A 9 -13.17 -42.94 -9.36
N ALA A 10 -13.85 -44.08 -9.33
CA ALA A 10 -15.32 -44.12 -9.38
C ALA A 10 -15.98 -43.59 -8.10
N ALA A 11 -15.34 -43.74 -6.93
CA ALA A 11 -15.85 -43.21 -5.66
C ALA A 11 -15.72 -41.67 -5.56
N ILE A 12 -14.68 -41.09 -6.11
CA ILE A 12 -14.48 -39.64 -6.16
C ILE A 12 -15.47 -38.96 -7.14
N ALA A 13 -15.76 -39.63 -8.28
CA ALA A 13 -16.75 -39.11 -9.22
C ALA A 13 -18.21 -39.16 -8.70
N ILE A 14 -18.53 -40.12 -7.80
CA ILE A 14 -19.86 -40.25 -7.20
C ILE A 14 -20.03 -39.26 -6.04
N ALA A 15 -18.99 -38.95 -5.32
CA ALA A 15 -19.03 -37.90 -4.24
C ALA A 15 -19.22 -36.51 -4.83
N GLY A 16 -18.55 -36.18 -5.96
CA GLY A 16 -18.73 -34.91 -6.66
C GLY A 16 -20.13 -34.69 -7.26
N ALA A 17 -20.80 -35.77 -7.68
CA ALA A 17 -22.15 -35.70 -8.24
C ALA A 17 -23.27 -35.60 -7.17
N LEU A 18 -22.99 -35.96 -5.92
CA LEU A 18 -23.95 -35.86 -4.82
C LEU A 18 -23.91 -34.48 -4.13
N MET A 19 -22.81 -33.75 -4.21
CA MET A 19 -22.72 -32.37 -3.69
C MET A 19 -23.36 -31.31 -4.61
N MET A 20 -23.57 -31.63 -5.90
CA MET A 20 -24.27 -30.72 -6.84
C MET A 20 -25.83 -30.84 -6.80
N GLN A 21 -26.41 -31.66 -5.93
CA GLN A 21 -27.88 -31.80 -5.81
C GLN A 21 -28.52 -31.05 -4.65
N SER A 22 -27.78 -30.26 -3.88
CA SER A 22 -28.31 -29.52 -2.73
C SER A 22 -28.38 -27.99 -2.91
N MET A 23 -28.17 -27.45 -4.12
CA MET A 23 -28.41 -26.04 -4.40
C MET A 23 -29.69 -25.85 -5.22
N SER A 24 -30.74 -25.35 -4.58
CA SER A 24 -32.00 -24.91 -5.19
C SER A 24 -31.82 -23.56 -5.90
N PRO A 25 -32.63 -23.30 -6.95
CA PRO A 25 -32.32 -22.28 -7.96
C PRO A 25 -32.92 -20.93 -7.61
N ILE A 26 -32.14 -19.88 -7.70
CA ILE A 26 -32.65 -18.52 -7.89
C ILE A 26 -31.77 -17.82 -8.94
N PHE A 27 -32.48 -17.25 -9.91
CA PHE A 27 -32.06 -16.43 -11.05
C PHE A 27 -31.80 -17.14 -12.38
N ALA A 28 -32.90 -17.13 -13.15
CA ALA A 28 -32.85 -17.18 -14.60
C ALA A 28 -32.53 -15.77 -15.12
N LEU A 29 -31.47 -15.63 -15.90
CA LEU A 29 -31.34 -14.57 -16.89
C LEU A 29 -30.81 -15.21 -18.18
N GLU A 30 -31.64 -15.10 -19.22
CA GLU A 30 -31.38 -15.55 -20.57
C GLU A 30 -30.23 -14.75 -21.21
N GLY A 31 -29.27 -15.46 -21.82
CA GLY A 31 -28.29 -14.87 -22.70
C GLY A 31 -27.35 -15.92 -23.26
N GLN A 32 -27.59 -16.32 -24.48
CA GLN A 32 -26.91 -17.22 -25.39
C GLN A 32 -25.42 -17.42 -25.13
N VAL A 33 -25.02 -18.67 -24.88
CA VAL A 33 -23.68 -19.19 -25.22
C VAL A 33 -23.91 -20.51 -25.95
N GLU A 34 -23.56 -20.52 -27.24
CA GLU A 34 -23.54 -21.70 -28.08
C GLU A 34 -22.27 -22.52 -27.81
N ASP A 35 -22.51 -23.81 -27.62
CA ASP A 35 -21.71 -24.97 -27.99
C ASP A 35 -20.18 -24.97 -27.76
N ASN A 36 -19.79 -25.74 -26.73
CA ASN A 36 -18.72 -26.75 -26.85
C ASN A 36 -18.73 -27.67 -25.60
N LEU A 37 -19.72 -28.58 -25.56
CA LEU A 37 -19.72 -29.73 -24.65
C LEU A 37 -19.41 -30.98 -25.47
N VAL A 38 -18.15 -31.41 -25.39
CA VAL A 38 -17.76 -32.75 -25.89
C VAL A 38 -18.40 -33.80 -24.98
N SER A 39 -19.21 -34.70 -25.54
CA SER A 39 -19.91 -35.73 -24.78
C SER A 39 -18.94 -36.78 -24.21
N VAL A 40 -19.27 -37.30 -23.04
CA VAL A 40 -18.50 -38.34 -22.32
C VAL A 40 -18.30 -39.63 -23.16
N GLU A 41 -19.10 -39.83 -24.20
CA GLU A 41 -18.98 -40.98 -25.13
C GLU A 41 -17.80 -40.82 -26.11
N GLU A 42 -17.33 -39.62 -26.42
CA GLU A 42 -16.15 -39.42 -27.30
C GLU A 42 -14.83 -39.69 -26.60
N VAL A 43 -14.77 -39.51 -25.26
CA VAL A 43 -13.55 -39.80 -24.50
C VAL A 43 -13.29 -41.27 -24.27
N ILE A 44 -14.35 -42.12 -24.31
CA ILE A 44 -14.23 -43.58 -24.14
C ILE A 44 -13.74 -44.27 -25.42
N ASN A 45 -13.94 -43.66 -26.59
CA ASN A 45 -13.54 -44.24 -27.87
C ASN A 45 -12.13 -43.91 -28.35
N MET A 46 -11.38 -43.07 -27.60
CA MET A 46 -9.98 -42.74 -27.95
C MET A 46 -8.93 -43.62 -27.27
N GLU A 47 -9.31 -44.53 -26.35
CA GLU A 47 -8.37 -45.43 -25.67
C GLU A 47 -8.34 -46.88 -26.21
N SER A 48 -8.88 -47.17 -27.39
CA SER A 48 -8.79 -48.47 -28.01
C SER A 48 -8.11 -48.43 -29.38
N SER A 49 -6.83 -48.14 -29.42
CA SER A 49 -5.96 -48.54 -30.53
C SER A 49 -4.67 -49.13 -29.96
N GLU A 50 -4.55 -50.43 -30.29
CA GLU A 50 -3.44 -51.30 -30.00
C GLU A 50 -2.11 -50.75 -30.54
N GLU A 51 -1.06 -50.92 -29.77
CA GLU A 51 0.20 -51.57 -30.16
C GLU A 51 1.22 -51.36 -29.03
N VAL A 52 1.56 -52.40 -28.32
CA VAL A 52 2.91 -52.91 -28.12
C VAL A 52 2.82 -54.12 -27.20
N ALA A 53 2.95 -55.30 -27.81
CA ALA A 53 3.27 -56.53 -27.14
C ALA A 53 4.78 -56.74 -27.28
N GLU A 54 5.47 -56.95 -26.15
CA GLU A 54 6.62 -57.87 -26.10
C GLU A 54 7.06 -58.09 -24.63
N GLU A 55 7.05 -59.40 -24.31
CA GLU A 55 7.84 -60.16 -23.34
C GLU A 55 7.97 -59.72 -21.87
N VAL A 56 7.28 -60.43 -21.00
CA VAL A 56 7.84 -60.85 -19.69
C VAL A 56 7.45 -62.29 -19.40
N GLU A 57 8.51 -63.07 -19.13
CA GLU A 57 8.48 -64.45 -18.74
C GLU A 57 7.68 -64.81 -17.49
N SER A 58 7.18 -66.02 -17.43
CA SER A 58 6.40 -66.67 -16.40
C SER A 58 7.13 -66.86 -15.08
N GLU A 59 6.56 -66.34 -13.97
CA GLU A 59 6.78 -66.88 -12.62
C GLU A 59 5.48 -67.51 -12.10
N GLU A 60 5.61 -68.76 -11.62
CA GLU A 60 4.55 -69.60 -11.06
C GLU A 60 3.89 -68.96 -9.84
N VAL A 61 2.59 -68.75 -9.90
CA VAL A 61 1.78 -68.35 -8.73
C VAL A 61 1.28 -69.66 -8.04
N VAL A 62 1.82 -69.94 -6.88
CA VAL A 62 1.30 -70.95 -5.95
C VAL A 62 0.03 -70.37 -5.29
N THR A 63 -1.12 -70.95 -5.63
CA THR A 63 -2.39 -70.65 -4.97
C THR A 63 -2.52 -71.58 -3.78
N GLU A 64 -2.31 -71.07 -2.55
CA GLU A 64 -2.77 -71.72 -1.33
C GLU A 64 -4.28 -71.55 -1.17
N GLU A 65 -5.01 -72.68 -1.07
CA GLU A 65 -6.43 -72.69 -0.75
C GLU A 65 -6.64 -72.22 0.71
N ILE A 66 -7.34 -71.13 0.91
CA ILE A 66 -7.78 -70.65 2.22
C ILE A 66 -8.96 -71.50 2.65
N THR A 67 -8.75 -72.34 3.70
CA THR A 67 -9.79 -73.15 4.32
C THR A 67 -10.80 -72.35 5.14
N GLU A 68 -12.06 -72.82 5.26
CA GLU A 68 -13.13 -72.14 6.06
C GLU A 68 -12.73 -71.83 7.50
N GLU A 69 -11.80 -72.58 8.07
CA GLU A 69 -11.28 -72.37 9.45
C GLU A 69 -10.45 -71.06 9.59
N THR A 70 -9.83 -70.59 8.49
CA THR A 70 -9.07 -69.35 8.45
C THR A 70 -10.00 -68.14 8.33
N LEU A 71 -11.21 -68.30 7.81
CA LEU A 71 -12.23 -67.26 7.76
C LEU A 71 -12.94 -67.04 9.08
N GLU A 72 -13.09 -68.06 9.93
CA GLU A 72 -13.65 -67.89 11.30
C GLU A 72 -12.69 -67.19 12.27
N VAL A 73 -11.38 -67.38 12.13
CA VAL A 73 -10.38 -66.66 12.95
C VAL A 73 -10.25 -65.20 12.53
N LEU A 74 -10.45 -64.88 11.26
CA LEU A 74 -10.48 -63.50 10.77
C LEU A 74 -11.78 -62.73 11.10
N SER A 75 -12.87 -63.45 11.41
CA SER A 75 -14.13 -62.84 11.82
C SER A 75 -14.27 -62.62 13.30
N SER A 76 -13.36 -63.18 14.16
CA SER A 76 -13.37 -63.02 15.60
C SER A 76 -12.38 -61.97 16.11
N VAL A 77 -11.54 -61.38 15.25
CA VAL A 77 -10.79 -60.17 15.54
C VAL A 77 -11.61 -58.99 15.03
N SER A 78 -12.73 -58.74 15.68
CA SER A 78 -13.25 -57.34 15.73
C SER A 78 -12.23 -56.55 16.56
N THR A 79 -11.20 -56.04 15.90
CA THR A 79 -10.59 -54.79 16.37
C THR A 79 -11.73 -53.80 16.50
N GLU A 80 -12.15 -53.50 17.74
CA GLU A 80 -12.70 -52.19 17.97
C GLU A 80 -11.68 -51.18 17.41
N ASN A 81 -11.82 -50.84 16.14
CA ASN A 81 -11.43 -49.52 15.72
C ASN A 81 -12.33 -48.59 16.52
N THR A 82 -11.95 -48.25 17.75
CA THR A 82 -12.22 -46.98 18.27
C THR A 82 -11.53 -46.02 17.26
N GLU A 83 -12.27 -45.56 16.28
CA GLU A 83 -12.03 -44.24 15.73
C GLU A 83 -12.06 -43.35 16.97
N VAL A 84 -10.90 -43.03 17.50
CA VAL A 84 -10.74 -41.89 18.39
C VAL A 84 -11.09 -40.74 17.47
N SER A 85 -12.35 -40.33 17.46
CA SER A 85 -12.71 -39.05 16.94
C SER A 85 -12.01 -38.06 17.86
N ASN A 86 -10.84 -37.60 17.45
CA ASN A 86 -10.19 -36.50 18.15
C ASN A 86 -11.20 -35.37 18.16
N GLU A 87 -11.59 -34.93 19.35
CA GLU A 87 -12.47 -33.80 19.51
C GLU A 87 -11.69 -32.57 19.04
N THR A 88 -12.15 -31.90 17.99
CA THR A 88 -11.54 -30.68 17.47
C THR A 88 -12.31 -29.44 17.94
N THR A 89 -11.64 -28.32 17.89
CA THR A 89 -12.27 -26.99 18.00
C THR A 89 -11.90 -26.19 16.76
N ASP A 90 -12.85 -25.40 16.28
CA ASP A 90 -12.67 -24.58 15.08
C ASP A 90 -12.43 -23.12 15.48
N LEU A 91 -11.37 -22.54 14.91
CA LEU A 91 -10.99 -21.15 15.05
C LEU A 91 -10.96 -20.49 13.67
N GLN A 92 -11.71 -19.41 13.52
CA GLN A 92 -11.66 -18.54 12.34
C GLN A 92 -10.88 -17.27 12.67
N LEU A 93 -9.89 -16.96 11.85
CA LEU A 93 -9.16 -15.69 11.90
C LEU A 93 -9.69 -14.79 10.79
N LEU A 94 -10.09 -13.58 11.15
CA LEU A 94 -10.46 -12.51 10.23
C LEU A 94 -9.37 -11.45 10.29
N THR A 95 -8.69 -11.21 9.17
CA THR A 95 -7.51 -10.35 9.15
C THR A 95 -7.65 -9.25 8.10
N PHE A 96 -7.08 -8.09 8.39
CA PHE A 96 -6.84 -7.02 7.45
C PHE A 96 -5.50 -6.36 7.78
N ASN A 97 -4.99 -5.52 6.89
CA ASN A 97 -3.69 -4.88 7.02
C ASN A 97 -3.68 -3.55 6.28
N ASP A 98 -2.68 -2.71 6.58
CA ASP A 98 -2.40 -1.48 5.84
C ASP A 98 -3.67 -0.62 5.64
N LEU A 99 -4.42 -0.39 6.73
CA LEU A 99 -5.66 0.38 6.67
C LEU A 99 -5.40 1.86 6.36
N HIS A 100 -4.28 2.41 6.89
CA HIS A 100 -3.83 3.78 6.65
C HIS A 100 -4.94 4.81 6.84
N GLY A 101 -5.71 4.71 7.91
CA GLY A 101 -6.78 5.67 8.18
C GLY A 101 -7.83 5.79 7.08
N GLN A 102 -7.98 4.79 6.21
CA GLN A 102 -8.89 4.83 5.06
C GLN A 102 -10.35 4.72 5.51
N ILE A 103 -10.95 5.86 5.84
CA ILE A 103 -12.32 5.96 6.31
C ILE A 103 -13.31 5.86 5.14
N ASP A 104 -13.06 6.60 4.07
CA ASP A 104 -13.95 6.65 2.91
C ASP A 104 -13.65 5.53 1.90
N GLU A 105 -14.69 5.07 1.21
CA GLU A 105 -14.52 4.20 0.05
C GLU A 105 -13.86 4.96 -1.11
N THR A 106 -12.91 4.32 -1.75
CA THR A 106 -12.21 4.83 -2.93
C THR A 106 -12.11 3.75 -4.01
N LYS A 107 -11.53 4.07 -5.17
CA LYS A 107 -11.24 3.05 -6.18
C LYS A 107 -10.26 1.95 -5.69
N TYR A 108 -9.50 2.22 -4.63
CA TYR A 108 -8.47 1.33 -4.08
C TYR A 108 -8.82 0.75 -2.70
N GLY A 109 -9.77 1.33 -1.99
CA GLY A 109 -10.13 0.94 -0.63
C GLY A 109 -11.62 0.78 -0.44
N GLY A 110 -12.03 -0.22 0.35
CA GLY A 110 -13.43 -0.55 0.61
C GLY A 110 -14.16 0.46 1.48
N GLY A 111 -13.43 1.30 2.23
CA GLY A 111 -13.99 2.19 3.24
C GLY A 111 -14.34 1.45 4.55
N ILE A 112 -14.16 2.15 5.68
CA ILE A 112 -14.22 1.52 7.00
C ILE A 112 -15.62 1.01 7.38
N ALA A 113 -16.69 1.64 6.87
CA ALA A 113 -18.06 1.19 7.15
C ALA A 113 -18.41 -0.13 6.44
N ASN A 114 -17.92 -0.32 5.20
CA ASN A 114 -18.05 -1.57 4.47
C ASN A 114 -17.17 -2.67 5.08
N LEU A 115 -15.93 -2.33 5.50
CA LEU A 115 -15.03 -3.26 6.19
C LEU A 115 -15.66 -3.73 7.51
N SER A 116 -16.20 -2.81 8.32
CA SER A 116 -16.89 -3.12 9.56
C SER A 116 -18.09 -4.04 9.33
N GLY A 117 -18.92 -3.73 8.33
CA GLY A 117 -20.09 -4.53 8.00
C GLY A 117 -19.73 -5.95 7.60
N ALA A 118 -18.73 -6.10 6.70
CA ALA A 118 -18.23 -7.40 6.27
C ALA A 118 -17.66 -8.22 7.43
N LEU A 119 -16.83 -7.61 8.29
CA LEU A 119 -16.27 -8.28 9.47
C LEU A 119 -17.36 -8.74 10.44
N LYS A 120 -18.35 -7.88 10.74
CA LYS A 120 -19.48 -8.23 11.63
C LYS A 120 -20.34 -9.35 11.06
N ASP A 121 -20.58 -9.36 9.74
CA ASP A 121 -21.32 -10.45 9.09
C ASP A 121 -20.54 -11.78 9.19
N LEU A 122 -19.23 -11.78 8.96
CA LEU A 122 -18.36 -12.96 9.11
C LEU A 122 -18.25 -13.42 10.57
N GLN A 123 -18.08 -12.49 11.53
CA GLN A 123 -18.06 -12.79 12.97
C GLN A 123 -19.40 -13.44 13.41
N LYS A 124 -20.51 -12.96 12.84
CA LYS A 124 -21.81 -13.54 13.11
C LYS A 124 -21.95 -14.93 12.49
N GLU A 125 -21.53 -15.10 11.24
CA GLU A 125 -21.54 -16.38 10.54
C GLU A 125 -20.73 -17.43 11.31
N ALA A 126 -19.52 -17.08 11.76
CA ALA A 126 -18.69 -17.97 12.58
C ALA A 126 -19.42 -18.41 13.84
N LYS A 127 -20.01 -17.47 14.58
CA LYS A 127 -20.77 -17.76 15.80
C LYS A 127 -22.03 -18.59 15.55
N ASP A 128 -22.75 -18.36 14.45
CA ASP A 128 -23.93 -19.12 14.06
C ASP A 128 -23.57 -20.58 13.66
N ASN A 129 -22.31 -20.82 13.29
CA ASN A 129 -21.73 -22.14 12.98
C ASN A 129 -20.89 -22.73 14.12
N ASP A 130 -21.04 -22.23 15.35
CA ASP A 130 -20.33 -22.69 16.55
C ASP A 130 -18.79 -22.62 16.43
N LYS A 131 -18.26 -21.71 15.59
CA LYS A 131 -16.81 -21.44 15.46
C LYS A 131 -16.40 -20.30 16.39
N ASN A 132 -15.22 -20.44 16.98
CA ASN A 132 -14.52 -19.32 17.60
C ASN A 132 -13.98 -18.37 16.54
N VAL A 133 -13.91 -17.07 16.83
CA VAL A 133 -13.44 -16.07 15.88
C VAL A 133 -12.53 -15.06 16.56
N LEU A 134 -11.43 -14.69 15.91
CA LEU A 134 -10.54 -13.60 16.28
C LEU A 134 -10.40 -12.65 15.09
N THR A 135 -10.58 -11.35 15.34
CA THR A 135 -10.38 -10.29 14.33
C THR A 135 -9.07 -9.57 14.62
N MET A 136 -8.17 -9.53 13.65
CA MET A 136 -6.81 -9.04 13.84
C MET A 136 -6.39 -8.08 12.70
N SER A 137 -5.49 -7.12 13.02
CA SER A 137 -4.87 -6.25 12.03
C SER A 137 -3.35 -6.37 12.06
N ALA A 138 -2.76 -6.54 10.85
CA ALA A 138 -1.34 -6.79 10.69
C ALA A 138 -0.52 -5.49 10.49
N GLY A 139 -0.86 -4.40 11.19
CA GLY A 139 -0.09 -3.17 11.18
C GLY A 139 -0.57 -2.13 10.16
N ASP A 140 0.01 -0.92 10.24
CA ASP A 140 -0.34 0.25 9.43
C ASP A 140 -1.84 0.58 9.49
N GLN A 141 -2.39 0.60 10.70
CA GLN A 141 -3.75 1.06 10.94
C GLN A 141 -3.86 2.57 10.67
N VAL A 142 -2.80 3.29 10.99
CA VAL A 142 -2.65 4.76 10.93
C VAL A 142 -1.40 5.14 10.12
N GLY A 143 -1.20 6.44 9.91
CA GLY A 143 -0.06 6.98 9.18
C GLY A 143 -0.23 6.94 7.66
N GLY A 144 0.30 7.96 6.97
CA GLY A 144 -0.02 8.16 5.54
C GLY A 144 -1.51 8.29 5.26
N SER A 145 -2.28 8.65 6.26
CA SER A 145 -3.75 8.62 6.30
C SER A 145 -4.37 9.75 5.50
N PRO A 146 -5.58 9.55 4.92
CA PRO A 146 -6.38 10.63 4.37
C PRO A 146 -6.68 11.72 5.41
N ALA A 147 -6.85 12.97 4.95
CA ALA A 147 -7.06 14.12 5.82
C ALA A 147 -8.23 13.97 6.81
N ILE A 148 -9.28 13.24 6.43
CA ILE A 148 -10.45 12.99 7.28
C ILE A 148 -10.07 12.29 8.60
N SER A 149 -9.07 11.41 8.59
CA SER A 149 -8.53 10.74 9.78
C SER A 149 -7.40 11.53 10.42
N ALA A 150 -6.39 11.88 9.62
CA ALA A 150 -5.14 12.47 10.09
C ALA A 150 -5.30 13.86 10.73
N LEU A 151 -6.27 14.69 10.30
CA LEU A 151 -6.56 15.97 10.95
C LEU A 151 -6.96 15.85 12.42
N LEU A 152 -7.37 14.67 12.84
CA LEU A 152 -7.70 14.32 14.23
C LEU A 152 -6.70 13.29 14.79
N GLN A 153 -5.49 13.22 14.24
CA GLN A 153 -4.40 12.36 14.72
C GLN A 153 -4.80 10.88 14.70
N ASP A 154 -5.47 10.45 13.66
CA ASP A 154 -5.96 9.10 13.40
C ASP A 154 -6.86 8.46 14.49
N GLN A 155 -7.25 9.26 15.49
CA GLN A 155 -8.17 8.81 16.55
C GLN A 155 -9.49 8.25 15.99
N PRO A 156 -10.13 8.88 14.95
CA PRO A 156 -11.38 8.35 14.41
C PRO A 156 -11.26 6.95 13.84
N THR A 157 -10.15 6.64 13.18
CA THR A 157 -9.90 5.29 12.63
C THR A 157 -9.81 4.26 13.75
N LEU A 158 -9.01 4.55 14.80
CA LEU A 158 -8.86 3.65 15.94
C LEU A 158 -10.18 3.47 16.71
N GLU A 159 -11.01 4.54 16.85
CA GLU A 159 -12.33 4.46 17.47
C GLU A 159 -13.28 3.57 16.64
N MET A 160 -13.23 3.67 15.30
CA MET A 160 -14.04 2.82 14.41
C MET A 160 -13.56 1.36 14.43
N MET A 161 -12.26 1.10 14.62
CA MET A 161 -11.74 -0.26 14.82
C MET A 161 -12.26 -0.91 16.12
N GLU A 162 -12.52 -0.13 17.18
CA GLU A 162 -13.24 -0.63 18.37
C GLU A 162 -14.63 -1.16 18.00
N GLU A 163 -15.38 -0.41 17.18
CA GLU A 163 -16.70 -0.82 16.71
C GLU A 163 -16.65 -2.06 15.80
N MET A 164 -15.54 -2.33 15.12
CA MET A 164 -15.36 -3.54 14.30
C MET A 164 -15.11 -4.81 15.13
N ASN A 165 -14.98 -4.68 16.45
CA ASN A 165 -14.60 -5.73 17.41
C ASN A 165 -13.23 -6.34 17.04
N VAL A 166 -12.24 -5.49 16.76
CA VAL A 166 -10.86 -5.93 16.61
C VAL A 166 -10.34 -6.43 17.96
N ASP A 167 -9.70 -7.59 17.98
CA ASP A 167 -9.20 -8.23 19.20
C ASP A 167 -7.71 -7.93 19.43
N ILE A 168 -6.90 -8.02 18.37
CA ILE A 168 -5.44 -7.98 18.43
C ILE A 168 -4.90 -7.23 17.22
N VAL A 169 -3.89 -6.38 17.45
CA VAL A 169 -3.14 -5.72 16.38
C VAL A 169 -1.63 -5.85 16.61
N THR A 170 -0.85 -5.90 15.53
CA THR A 170 0.58 -5.60 15.59
C THR A 170 0.84 -4.19 15.09
N THR A 171 2.04 -3.66 15.28
CA THR A 171 2.46 -2.40 14.66
C THR A 171 2.96 -2.65 13.24
N GLY A 172 2.72 -1.70 12.33
CA GLY A 172 3.48 -1.55 11.10
C GLY A 172 4.52 -0.45 11.25
N ASN A 173 5.14 -0.03 10.14
CA ASN A 173 6.13 1.05 10.18
C ASN A 173 5.45 2.40 10.40
N HIS A 174 4.26 2.62 9.89
CA HIS A 174 3.56 3.89 9.99
C HIS A 174 3.04 4.22 11.40
N GLU A 175 2.92 3.25 12.29
CA GLU A 175 2.69 3.54 13.72
C GLU A 175 3.86 4.29 14.36
N TYR A 176 5.03 4.31 13.73
CA TYR A 176 6.22 5.01 14.21
C TYR A 176 6.53 6.33 13.48
N ASP A 177 5.70 6.79 12.55
CA ASP A 177 5.92 8.02 11.76
C ASP A 177 6.21 9.23 12.64
N GLU A 178 5.41 9.42 13.70
CA GLU A 178 5.60 10.49 14.71
C GLU A 178 6.41 10.01 15.94
N GLY A 179 7.00 8.82 15.85
CA GLY A 179 7.86 8.21 16.86
C GLY A 179 7.12 7.47 17.97
N ILE A 180 7.90 6.81 18.86
CA ILE A 180 7.36 5.93 19.91
C ILE A 180 6.47 6.66 20.94
N LYS A 181 6.57 7.97 21.08
CA LYS A 181 5.72 8.73 22.03
C LYS A 181 4.31 8.90 21.50
N GLU A 182 4.16 9.08 20.21
CA GLU A 182 2.85 9.16 19.60
C GLU A 182 2.21 7.76 19.56
N LEU A 183 2.98 6.72 19.23
CA LEU A 183 2.51 5.34 19.36
C LEU A 183 2.02 5.05 20.79
N GLU A 184 2.77 5.45 21.83
CA GLU A 184 2.32 5.31 23.23
C GLU A 184 0.97 6.00 23.45
N ARG A 185 0.79 7.22 22.92
CA ARG A 185 -0.46 7.98 23.04
C ARG A 185 -1.61 7.25 22.33
N LEU A 186 -1.38 6.70 21.15
CA LEU A 186 -2.39 5.95 20.41
C LEU A 186 -2.86 4.72 21.21
N ILE A 187 -1.94 4.02 21.87
CA ILE A 187 -2.23 2.80 22.64
C ILE A 187 -2.95 3.11 23.96
N VAL A 188 -2.37 3.96 24.81
CA VAL A 188 -2.84 4.15 26.20
C VAL A 188 -3.56 5.46 26.46
N GLY A 189 -3.68 6.30 25.45
CA GLY A 189 -4.31 7.61 25.56
C GLY A 189 -3.35 8.72 26.01
N GLY A 190 -3.79 9.95 25.86
CA GLY A 190 -3.03 11.14 26.19
C GLY A 190 -3.51 12.35 25.42
N THR A 191 -2.76 13.45 25.54
CA THR A 191 -3.05 14.66 24.77
C THR A 191 -1.93 14.90 23.78
N HIS A 192 -2.29 14.95 22.50
CA HIS A 192 -1.35 15.26 21.42
C HIS A 192 -0.88 16.73 21.50
N SER A 193 0.22 17.08 20.87
CA SER A 193 0.78 18.45 20.83
C SER A 193 -0.19 19.48 20.22
N SER A 194 -1.11 19.06 19.34
CA SER A 194 -2.21 19.87 18.80
C SER A 194 -3.31 20.21 19.82
N GLY A 195 -3.29 19.60 21.01
CA GLY A 195 -4.30 19.75 22.04
C GLY A 195 -5.45 18.75 21.98
N LEU A 196 -5.46 17.83 21.01
CA LEU A 196 -6.44 16.76 20.92
C LEU A 196 -6.18 15.71 22.01
N ALA A 197 -7.22 15.36 22.76
CA ALA A 197 -7.17 14.33 23.80
C ALA A 197 -7.72 13.00 23.27
N TRP A 198 -7.08 11.91 23.65
CA TRP A 198 -7.42 10.54 23.29
C TRP A 198 -7.45 9.64 24.52
N ASN A 199 -8.32 8.65 24.54
CA ASN A 199 -8.46 7.71 25.67
C ASN A 199 -7.63 6.44 25.52
N GLY A 200 -6.99 6.22 24.38
CA GLY A 200 -6.35 4.96 24.01
C GLY A 200 -7.34 3.94 23.45
N THR A 201 -6.83 2.81 23.03
CA THR A 201 -7.58 1.67 22.49
C THR A 201 -7.84 0.60 23.54
N SER A 202 -8.86 -0.25 23.32
CA SER A 202 -9.18 -1.39 24.21
C SER A 202 -8.70 -2.73 23.65
N TYR A 203 -8.44 -2.84 22.36
CA TYR A 203 -7.85 -4.03 21.74
C TYR A 203 -6.34 -4.14 22.06
N GLU A 204 -5.83 -5.35 21.94
CA GLU A 204 -4.48 -5.67 22.37
C GLU A 204 -3.43 -5.37 21.29
N TRP A 205 -2.35 -4.67 21.68
CA TRP A 205 -1.20 -4.41 20.83
C TRP A 205 -0.04 -5.34 21.20
N ILE A 206 0.51 -6.01 20.20
CA ILE A 206 1.64 -6.92 20.37
C ILE A 206 2.73 -6.64 19.33
N THR A 207 4.00 -6.61 19.75
CA THR A 207 5.15 -6.53 18.83
C THR A 207 6.40 -7.09 19.52
N ALA A 208 7.01 -8.09 18.94
CA ALA A 208 8.07 -8.88 19.55
C ALA A 208 9.49 -8.36 19.28
N ASN A 209 9.70 -7.74 18.11
CA ASN A 209 11.03 -7.40 17.61
C ASN A 209 11.39 -5.91 17.68
N VAL A 210 10.60 -5.11 18.40
CA VAL A 210 10.94 -3.71 18.71
C VAL A 210 11.45 -3.64 20.14
N VAL A 211 12.75 -3.55 20.31
CA VAL A 211 13.41 -3.61 21.63
C VAL A 211 13.99 -2.28 22.07
N ALA A 212 13.95 -2.02 23.36
CA ALA A 212 14.52 -0.79 23.92
C ALA A 212 16.06 -0.83 23.88
N LYS A 213 16.71 0.23 23.36
CA LYS A 213 18.19 0.39 23.41
C LYS A 213 18.69 0.73 24.79
N ARG A 214 17.84 1.25 25.66
CA ARG A 214 18.12 1.63 27.06
C ARG A 214 16.88 1.43 27.92
N ASP A 215 17.02 1.52 29.24
CA ASP A 215 15.85 1.49 30.13
C ASP A 215 14.93 2.67 29.82
N ILE A 216 13.67 2.39 29.48
CA ILE A 216 12.62 3.38 29.18
C ILE A 216 11.33 3.05 29.93
N THR A 217 10.41 4.01 29.95
CA THR A 217 9.00 3.75 30.28
C THR A 217 8.19 3.87 29.00
N PHE A 218 7.38 2.87 28.69
CA PHE A 218 6.48 2.84 27.54
C PHE A 218 5.15 2.22 27.95
N ALA A 219 4.04 2.86 27.64
CA ALA A 219 2.67 2.42 27.97
C ALA A 219 2.50 2.04 29.47
N GLY A 220 3.14 2.81 30.35
CA GLY A 220 3.11 2.59 31.78
C GLY A 220 4.00 1.42 32.28
N ARG A 221 4.72 0.75 31.39
CA ARG A 221 5.67 -0.35 31.71
C ARG A 221 7.10 0.19 31.84
N ASN A 222 7.86 -0.38 32.76
CA ASN A 222 9.31 -0.15 32.85
C ASN A 222 10.01 -1.20 31.98
N VAL A 223 10.42 -0.82 30.79
CA VAL A 223 11.10 -1.69 29.82
C VAL A 223 12.60 -1.58 30.01
N LYS A 224 13.28 -2.72 30.14
CA LYS A 224 14.74 -2.76 30.23
C LYS A 224 15.39 -2.77 28.85
N ALA A 225 16.64 -2.33 28.80
CA ALA A 225 17.42 -2.47 27.58
C ALA A 225 17.40 -3.91 27.06
N ASN A 226 17.19 -4.08 25.77
CA ASN A 226 17.00 -5.33 25.01
C ASN A 226 15.73 -6.11 25.36
N GLU A 227 14.74 -5.50 26.03
CA GLU A 227 13.39 -6.04 26.18
C GLU A 227 12.45 -5.41 25.16
N PRO A 228 11.43 -6.13 24.63
CA PRO A 228 10.40 -5.56 23.76
C PRO A 228 9.64 -4.43 24.46
N ILE A 229 9.34 -3.38 23.71
CA ILE A 229 8.60 -2.23 24.27
C ILE A 229 7.13 -2.54 24.54
N MET A 230 6.57 -3.54 23.86
CA MET A 230 5.20 -4.06 24.04
C MET A 230 5.23 -5.53 24.44
N GLU A 231 4.05 -6.11 24.69
CA GLU A 231 3.97 -7.56 24.83
C GLU A 231 4.36 -8.22 23.50
N PRO A 232 5.28 -9.20 23.51
CA PRO A 232 5.76 -9.83 22.27
C PRO A 232 4.74 -10.75 21.62
N TYR A 233 3.84 -11.32 22.43
CA TYR A 233 2.78 -12.23 22.00
C TYR A 233 1.64 -12.23 23.01
N THR A 234 0.50 -12.75 22.58
CA THR A 234 -0.64 -13.05 23.46
C THR A 234 -1.04 -14.52 23.34
N ILE A 235 -1.80 -14.99 24.33
CA ILE A 235 -2.34 -16.35 24.36
C ILE A 235 -3.86 -16.26 24.47
N ARG A 236 -4.56 -16.94 23.58
CA ARG A 236 -6.02 -17.08 23.61
C ARG A 236 -6.41 -18.52 23.94
N GLU A 237 -7.31 -18.68 24.89
CA GLU A 237 -7.92 -19.98 25.18
C GLU A 237 -9.15 -20.17 24.31
N ILE A 238 -9.13 -21.18 23.44
CA ILE A 238 -10.16 -21.53 22.47
C ILE A 238 -10.71 -22.92 22.85
N ASP A 239 -11.86 -22.98 23.48
CA ASP A 239 -12.50 -24.21 23.97
C ASP A 239 -11.56 -25.15 24.74
N GLY A 240 -10.67 -24.59 25.56
CA GLY A 240 -9.73 -25.31 26.39
C GLY A 240 -8.36 -25.57 25.71
N VAL A 241 -8.17 -25.14 24.45
CA VAL A 241 -6.87 -25.16 23.76
C VAL A 241 -6.27 -23.75 23.76
N ASN A 242 -4.99 -23.65 24.11
CA ASN A 242 -4.26 -22.39 24.06
C ASN A 242 -3.64 -22.18 22.68
N VAL A 243 -3.90 -21.02 22.08
CA VAL A 243 -3.35 -20.54 20.82
C VAL A 243 -2.43 -19.36 21.09
N GLY A 244 -1.19 -19.41 20.59
CA GLY A 244 -0.22 -18.32 20.69
C GLY A 244 -0.26 -17.41 19.46
N ILE A 245 -0.27 -16.09 19.65
CA ILE A 245 -0.22 -15.11 18.57
C ILE A 245 0.98 -14.18 18.82
N ILE A 246 1.98 -14.17 17.92
CA ILE A 246 3.20 -13.37 18.00
C ILE A 246 3.06 -12.18 17.06
N GLY A 247 3.35 -10.94 17.54
CA GLY A 247 3.35 -9.72 16.73
C GLY A 247 4.76 -9.43 16.17
N ILE A 248 4.86 -9.02 14.92
CA ILE A 248 6.13 -8.68 14.26
C ILE A 248 5.94 -7.44 13.39
N VAL A 249 6.97 -6.58 13.32
CA VAL A 249 7.10 -5.50 12.35
C VAL A 249 8.40 -5.65 11.58
N THR A 250 8.42 -5.21 10.31
CA THR A 250 9.66 -5.29 9.52
C THR A 250 10.81 -4.50 10.15
N LYS A 251 12.01 -5.08 10.20
CA LYS A 251 13.22 -4.37 10.66
C LYS A 251 13.57 -3.17 9.80
N ASP A 252 13.09 -3.14 8.56
CA ASP A 252 13.32 -2.03 7.63
C ASP A 252 12.60 -0.75 8.07
N THR A 253 11.68 -0.82 9.04
CA THR A 253 11.05 0.34 9.70
C THR A 253 12.09 1.38 10.14
N ALA A 254 13.27 0.95 10.59
CA ALA A 254 14.35 1.86 10.97
C ALA A 254 14.79 2.82 9.85
N GLY A 255 14.59 2.44 8.58
CA GLY A 255 14.89 3.27 7.41
C GLY A 255 13.67 4.00 6.83
N LYS A 256 12.46 3.63 7.26
CA LYS A 256 11.19 4.14 6.71
C LYS A 256 10.57 5.29 7.51
N VAL A 257 11.09 5.59 8.71
CA VAL A 257 10.54 6.60 9.62
C VAL A 257 11.61 7.59 10.09
N VAL A 258 11.18 8.72 10.65
CA VAL A 258 12.09 9.77 11.12
C VAL A 258 12.97 9.24 12.28
N PRO A 259 14.30 9.18 12.13
CA PRO A 259 15.19 8.51 13.08
C PRO A 259 15.13 9.04 14.53
N ASP A 260 14.90 10.34 14.72
CA ASP A 260 14.79 10.94 16.05
C ASP A 260 13.59 10.38 16.85
N GLY A 261 12.50 10.02 16.16
CA GLY A 261 11.29 9.46 16.77
C GLY A 261 11.49 8.04 17.34
N ILE A 262 12.49 7.31 16.81
CA ILE A 262 12.78 5.92 17.16
C ILE A 262 14.17 5.72 17.80
N ALA A 263 14.83 6.82 18.21
CA ALA A 263 16.22 6.79 18.73
C ALA A 263 16.41 5.84 19.93
N ASP A 264 15.36 5.58 20.68
CA ASP A 264 15.38 4.76 21.91
C ASP A 264 15.10 3.27 21.67
N VAL A 265 14.74 2.88 20.43
CA VAL A 265 14.39 1.49 20.10
C VAL A 265 15.22 0.95 18.94
N GLU A 266 15.27 -0.35 18.82
CA GLU A 266 15.90 -1.10 17.73
C GLU A 266 14.88 -2.10 17.18
N PHE A 267 14.81 -2.20 15.86
CA PHE A 267 14.04 -3.19 15.14
C PHE A 267 14.95 -4.37 14.84
N THR A 268 14.71 -5.50 15.48
CA THR A 268 15.57 -6.69 15.39
C THR A 268 15.07 -7.67 14.33
N ASP A 269 15.90 -8.68 14.00
CA ASP A 269 15.55 -9.69 13.01
C ASP A 269 14.24 -10.41 13.33
N GLU A 270 13.38 -10.47 12.36
CA GLU A 270 12.01 -11.00 12.46
C GLU A 270 12.02 -12.50 12.80
N ALA A 271 12.80 -13.29 12.06
CA ALA A 271 12.85 -14.73 12.24
C ALA A 271 13.46 -15.13 13.59
N GLU A 272 14.48 -14.40 14.05
CA GLU A 272 15.06 -14.61 15.39
C GLU A 272 14.04 -14.32 16.49
N ALA A 273 13.26 -13.24 16.37
CA ALA A 273 12.21 -12.89 17.32
C ALA A 273 11.08 -13.93 17.33
N ILE A 274 10.57 -14.34 16.15
CA ILE A 274 9.56 -15.39 16.03
C ILE A 274 10.04 -16.66 16.71
N ASN A 275 11.23 -17.15 16.39
CA ASN A 275 11.77 -18.39 16.95
C ASN A 275 11.92 -18.33 18.48
N LYS A 276 12.40 -17.20 19.00
CA LYS A 276 12.54 -16.99 20.46
C LYS A 276 11.20 -17.16 21.17
N TYR A 277 10.15 -16.53 20.69
CA TYR A 277 8.84 -16.57 21.35
C TYR A 277 8.05 -17.83 21.02
N THR A 278 8.27 -18.46 19.87
CA THR A 278 7.80 -19.82 19.58
C THR A 278 8.36 -20.82 20.59
N GLU A 279 9.66 -20.75 20.91
CA GLU A 279 10.28 -21.61 21.95
C GLU A 279 9.63 -21.39 23.33
N GLU A 280 9.35 -20.14 23.72
CA GLU A 280 8.64 -19.82 24.95
C GLU A 280 7.21 -20.39 24.99
N LEU A 281 6.46 -20.28 23.87
CA LEU A 281 5.10 -20.81 23.76
C LEU A 281 5.09 -22.34 23.80
N LYS A 282 6.01 -22.99 23.10
CA LYS A 282 6.22 -24.45 23.15
C LYS A 282 6.57 -24.94 24.58
N ALA A 283 7.40 -24.19 25.31
CA ALA A 283 7.72 -24.51 26.71
C ALA A 283 6.48 -24.41 27.62
N LYS A 284 5.44 -23.70 27.25
CA LYS A 284 4.14 -23.64 27.93
C LYS A 284 3.15 -24.69 27.41
N GLY A 285 3.56 -25.53 26.45
CA GLY A 285 2.75 -26.59 25.86
C GLY A 285 1.80 -26.09 24.76
N ILE A 286 2.03 -24.89 24.21
CA ILE A 286 1.25 -24.31 23.15
C ILE A 286 1.84 -24.78 21.81
N LYS A 287 0.97 -25.24 20.89
CA LYS A 287 1.37 -25.84 19.64
C LYS A 287 0.72 -25.14 18.43
N THR A 288 -0.45 -24.56 18.57
CA THR A 288 -1.02 -23.68 17.53
C THR A 288 -0.42 -22.30 17.69
N ILE A 289 0.41 -21.89 16.73
CA ILE A 289 1.14 -20.62 16.73
C ILE A 289 0.89 -19.83 15.46
N ILE A 290 0.38 -18.60 15.63
CA ILE A 290 0.07 -17.65 14.57
C ILE A 290 1.05 -16.49 14.68
N VAL A 291 1.60 -16.05 13.55
CA VAL A 291 2.42 -14.84 13.46
C VAL A 291 1.61 -13.76 12.75
N LEU A 292 1.29 -12.70 13.48
CA LEU A 292 0.67 -11.48 12.96
C LEU A 292 1.80 -10.51 12.62
N SER A 293 2.17 -10.39 11.34
CA SER A 293 3.37 -9.67 10.94
C SER A 293 3.10 -8.54 9.97
N HIS A 294 3.79 -7.43 10.18
CA HIS A 294 3.88 -6.36 9.21
C HIS A 294 5.20 -6.49 8.42
N VAL A 295 5.22 -7.47 7.51
CA VAL A 295 6.37 -7.83 6.68
C VAL A 295 5.89 -8.10 5.26
N PRO A 296 6.59 -7.57 4.23
CA PRO A 296 6.16 -7.70 2.86
C PRO A 296 6.24 -9.14 2.35
N THR A 297 5.24 -9.49 1.53
CA THR A 297 5.28 -10.68 0.70
C THR A 297 5.12 -10.30 -0.77
N LYS A 298 5.39 -11.23 -1.67
CA LYS A 298 5.21 -11.03 -3.09
C LYS A 298 4.63 -12.29 -3.70
N SER A 299 3.49 -12.17 -4.37
CA SER A 299 2.90 -13.30 -5.08
C SER A 299 3.57 -13.48 -6.43
N THR A 300 3.80 -14.74 -6.82
CA THR A 300 4.31 -15.08 -8.16
C THR A 300 3.27 -14.86 -9.27
N ASN A 301 2.00 -14.69 -8.91
CA ASN A 301 0.93 -14.43 -9.88
C ASN A 301 0.09 -13.22 -9.47
N PRO A 302 0.66 -11.99 -9.53
CA PRO A 302 -0.04 -10.78 -9.13
C PRO A 302 -1.16 -10.37 -10.10
N GLY A 303 -1.23 -10.99 -11.29
CA GLY A 303 -2.08 -10.48 -12.37
C GLY A 303 -3.53 -10.89 -12.30
N ASP A 304 -3.85 -12.06 -11.76
CA ASP A 304 -5.21 -12.58 -11.80
C ASP A 304 -5.97 -12.42 -10.49
N GLY A 305 -5.27 -12.09 -9.39
CA GLY A 305 -5.82 -11.73 -8.09
C GLY A 305 -7.19 -12.33 -7.80
N GLY A 306 -7.42 -13.55 -8.25
CA GLY A 306 -8.68 -14.25 -8.01
C GLY A 306 -8.84 -14.33 -6.50
N VAL A 307 -9.80 -13.58 -5.97
CA VAL A 307 -10.20 -13.70 -4.58
C VAL A 307 -10.54 -15.15 -4.33
N GLY A 308 -9.82 -15.79 -3.40
CA GLY A 308 -10.04 -17.19 -3.05
C GLY A 308 -9.08 -18.21 -3.68
N ASP A 309 -8.17 -17.80 -4.55
CA ASP A 309 -7.17 -18.71 -5.13
C ASP A 309 -5.91 -18.78 -4.24
N LEU A 310 -5.42 -20.00 -3.97
CA LEU A 310 -4.12 -20.21 -3.37
C LEU A 310 -3.03 -19.92 -4.39
N LEU A 311 -2.27 -18.86 -4.19
CA LEU A 311 -1.15 -18.46 -5.04
C LEU A 311 0.17 -18.83 -4.36
N ASP A 312 1.15 -19.27 -5.13
CA ASP A 312 2.49 -19.51 -4.60
C ASP A 312 3.12 -18.16 -4.20
N VAL A 313 3.66 -18.10 -2.98
CA VAL A 313 4.44 -16.95 -2.51
C VAL A 313 5.77 -16.94 -3.24
N ASP A 314 6.18 -15.76 -3.73
CA ASP A 314 7.47 -15.57 -4.41
C ASP A 314 8.64 -15.95 -3.49
N GLY A 315 9.52 -16.83 -3.97
CA GLY A 315 10.69 -17.30 -3.25
C GLY A 315 11.72 -16.21 -2.90
N ASP A 316 11.60 -15.04 -3.52
CA ASP A 316 12.50 -13.89 -3.28
C ASP A 316 11.87 -12.86 -2.31
N SER A 317 10.67 -13.11 -1.76
CA SER A 317 10.05 -12.21 -0.79
C SER A 317 10.58 -12.43 0.63
N ASP A 318 10.64 -11.34 1.42
CA ASP A 318 11.12 -11.38 2.81
C ASP A 318 10.32 -12.37 3.65
N LEU A 319 8.99 -12.37 3.48
CA LEU A 319 8.13 -13.25 4.25
C LEU A 319 8.32 -14.74 3.86
N TYR A 320 8.64 -15.03 2.59
CA TYR A 320 9.01 -16.38 2.18
C TYR A 320 10.31 -16.82 2.87
N GLU A 321 11.35 -15.98 2.85
CA GLU A 321 12.62 -16.28 3.51
C GLU A 321 12.45 -16.51 5.02
N ILE A 322 11.64 -15.68 5.68
CA ILE A 322 11.30 -15.82 7.11
C ILE A 322 10.61 -17.17 7.34
N SER A 323 9.62 -17.53 6.50
CA SER A 323 8.88 -18.79 6.64
C SER A 323 9.80 -20.04 6.61
N GLN A 324 10.89 -19.98 5.83
CA GLN A 324 11.88 -21.06 5.78
C GLN A 324 12.75 -21.13 7.04
N LYS A 325 12.97 -19.98 7.72
CA LYS A 325 13.85 -19.84 8.90
C LYS A 325 13.14 -20.13 10.23
N VAL A 326 11.81 -19.90 10.30
CA VAL A 326 11.05 -20.05 11.55
C VAL A 326 10.82 -21.52 11.92
N ASP A 327 10.51 -21.75 13.21
CA ASP A 327 10.25 -23.07 13.78
C ASP A 327 9.09 -23.80 13.05
N GLY A 328 9.12 -25.13 13.06
CA GLY A 328 8.10 -25.97 12.43
C GLY A 328 6.72 -25.85 13.04
N GLU A 329 6.62 -25.44 14.29
CA GLU A 329 5.37 -25.26 15.03
C GLU A 329 4.60 -23.98 14.66
N VAL A 330 5.14 -23.11 13.80
CA VAL A 330 4.39 -21.95 13.27
C VAL A 330 3.47 -22.41 12.15
N ASP A 331 2.15 -22.22 12.33
CA ASP A 331 1.10 -22.70 11.43
C ASP A 331 0.68 -21.67 10.38
N VAL A 332 0.63 -20.37 10.78
CA VAL A 332 0.12 -19.27 9.96
C VAL A 332 1.01 -18.04 10.10
N ILE A 333 1.32 -17.37 9.00
CA ILE A 333 1.89 -16.02 8.99
C ILE A 333 0.97 -15.12 8.17
N ILE A 334 0.54 -14.01 8.78
CA ILE A 334 -0.20 -12.93 8.12
C ILE A 334 0.81 -11.84 7.78
N GLY A 335 0.90 -11.44 6.50
CA GLY A 335 1.79 -10.42 5.98
C GLY A 335 1.11 -9.08 5.75
N ALA A 336 1.92 -8.03 5.45
CA ALA A 336 1.49 -6.65 5.22
C ALA A 336 2.58 -5.81 4.54
N ASP A 337 2.63 -4.49 4.73
CA ASP A 337 3.66 -3.50 4.37
C ASP A 337 3.63 -3.06 2.88
N ASN A 338 3.67 -3.97 1.95
CA ASN A 338 3.77 -3.60 0.52
C ASN A 338 2.42 -3.58 -0.22
N HIS A 339 1.31 -3.66 0.50
CA HIS A 339 -0.06 -3.63 -0.04
C HIS A 339 -0.33 -4.72 -1.08
N ALA A 340 0.37 -5.85 -1.02
CA ALA A 340 0.25 -6.94 -1.97
C ALA A 340 -0.87 -7.92 -1.60
N TYR A 341 -1.10 -8.88 -2.49
CA TYR A 341 -1.98 -10.01 -2.27
C TYR A 341 -1.14 -11.26 -2.06
N ALA A 342 -1.46 -12.05 -1.05
CA ALA A 342 -0.95 -13.41 -0.91
C ALA A 342 -1.99 -14.31 -0.25
N ASN A 343 -2.13 -15.53 -0.79
CA ASN A 343 -2.92 -16.59 -0.19
C ASN A 343 -2.31 -17.94 -0.61
N SER A 344 -1.35 -18.42 0.16
CA SER A 344 -0.51 -19.54 -0.23
C SER A 344 -0.28 -20.53 0.90
N VAL A 345 -0.10 -21.80 0.54
CA VAL A 345 0.46 -22.83 1.41
C VAL A 345 1.92 -23.04 1.00
N VAL A 346 2.82 -22.60 1.84
CA VAL A 346 4.26 -22.66 1.58
C VAL A 346 4.86 -23.94 2.17
N LYS A 347 5.58 -24.66 1.34
CA LYS A 347 6.26 -25.90 1.74
C LYS A 347 7.62 -25.59 2.34
N ARG A 348 7.91 -26.29 3.46
CA ARG A 348 9.15 -26.14 4.19
C ARG A 348 9.88 -27.48 4.30
N GLU A 349 11.18 -27.53 4.03
CA GLU A 349 11.94 -28.77 4.07
C GLU A 349 12.09 -29.27 5.51
N GLY A 350 11.54 -30.46 5.79
CA GLY A 350 11.62 -31.09 7.12
C GLY A 350 10.75 -30.46 8.21
N LYS A 351 9.80 -29.59 7.84
CA LYS A 351 8.81 -28.95 8.70
C LYS A 351 7.42 -29.09 8.09
N ASP A 352 6.38 -28.81 8.87
CA ASP A 352 5.02 -28.76 8.37
C ASP A 352 4.83 -27.56 7.41
N ASP A 353 3.87 -27.70 6.45
CA ASP A 353 3.49 -26.62 5.55
C ASP A 353 2.92 -25.44 6.37
N ILE A 354 3.07 -24.21 5.88
CA ILE A 354 2.60 -23.01 6.57
C ILE A 354 1.67 -22.21 5.64
N ILE A 355 0.61 -21.66 6.21
CA ILE A 355 -0.25 -20.70 5.48
C ILE A 355 0.37 -19.30 5.55
N ILE A 356 0.47 -18.62 4.40
CA ILE A 356 0.84 -17.21 4.31
C ILE A 356 -0.30 -16.46 3.60
N THR A 357 -0.81 -15.40 4.26
CA THR A 357 -1.87 -14.55 3.69
C THR A 357 -1.48 -13.08 3.81
N GLN A 358 -1.92 -12.27 2.82
CA GLN A 358 -1.89 -10.80 2.88
C GLN A 358 -3.08 -10.25 2.09
N ALA A 359 -3.82 -9.31 2.67
CA ALA A 359 -5.13 -8.87 2.19
C ALA A 359 -5.09 -7.46 1.58
N PHE A 360 -4.16 -7.18 0.65
CA PHE A 360 -3.97 -5.87 0.03
C PHE A 360 -3.83 -4.74 1.06
N SER A 361 -4.69 -3.72 1.00
CA SER A 361 -4.64 -2.55 1.88
C SER A 361 -5.96 -1.77 1.90
N LYS A 362 -6.02 -0.73 2.73
CA LYS A 362 -7.07 0.29 2.76
C LYS A 362 -8.49 -0.27 2.95
N GLY A 363 -8.58 -1.39 3.66
CA GLY A 363 -9.86 -2.05 3.90
C GLY A 363 -10.54 -2.62 2.66
N SER A 364 -9.78 -2.86 1.57
CA SER A 364 -10.33 -3.42 0.33
C SER A 364 -10.61 -4.93 0.41
N ASN A 365 -9.97 -5.62 1.34
CA ASN A 365 -10.06 -7.07 1.47
C ASN A 365 -9.97 -7.52 2.92
N ILE A 366 -10.46 -8.73 3.18
CA ILE A 366 -10.37 -9.44 4.46
C ILE A 366 -9.74 -10.81 4.19
N GLY A 367 -8.69 -11.16 4.93
CA GLY A 367 -8.20 -12.53 5.02
C GLY A 367 -9.10 -13.33 5.96
N LYS A 368 -9.60 -14.47 5.51
CA LYS A 368 -10.37 -15.42 6.30
C LYS A 368 -9.65 -16.74 6.34
N ILE A 369 -9.21 -17.14 7.54
CA ILE A 369 -8.42 -18.37 7.76
C ILE A 369 -9.20 -19.24 8.74
N ASP A 370 -9.52 -20.45 8.34
CA ASP A 370 -10.18 -21.45 9.18
C ASP A 370 -9.17 -22.49 9.63
N LEU A 371 -9.07 -22.70 10.94
CA LEU A 371 -8.22 -23.70 11.58
C LEU A 371 -9.09 -24.68 12.36
N SER A 372 -8.87 -26.00 12.19
CA SER A 372 -9.41 -27.03 13.07
C SER A 372 -8.28 -27.59 13.94
N ILE A 373 -8.44 -27.50 15.26
CA ILE A 373 -7.41 -27.78 16.24
C ILE A 373 -7.82 -29.00 17.05
N ASP A 374 -6.95 -30.00 17.18
CA ASP A 374 -7.16 -31.17 18.03
C ASP A 374 -7.10 -30.77 19.50
N LYS A 375 -8.18 -30.97 20.26
CA LYS A 375 -8.26 -30.58 21.68
C LYS A 375 -7.33 -31.37 22.60
N THR A 376 -6.83 -32.52 22.15
CA THR A 376 -5.94 -33.37 22.96
C THR A 376 -4.48 -32.96 22.78
N THR A 377 -4.08 -32.69 21.55
CA THR A 377 -2.68 -32.40 21.24
C THR A 377 -2.40 -30.90 21.14
N GLY A 378 -3.40 -30.11 20.82
CA GLY A 378 -3.27 -28.66 20.55
C GLY A 378 -2.71 -28.35 19.18
N ASP A 379 -2.53 -29.36 18.30
CA ASP A 379 -2.01 -29.17 16.94
C ASP A 379 -3.13 -28.82 15.96
N VAL A 380 -2.80 -28.05 14.91
CA VAL A 380 -3.70 -27.79 13.78
C VAL A 380 -3.79 -29.06 12.92
N VAL A 381 -5.01 -29.62 12.77
CA VAL A 381 -5.24 -30.82 11.97
C VAL A 381 -5.76 -30.55 10.57
N SER A 382 -6.35 -29.39 10.37
CA SER A 382 -6.70 -28.88 9.03
C SER A 382 -6.78 -27.38 9.04
N SER A 383 -6.47 -26.79 7.89
CA SER A 383 -6.50 -25.35 7.69
C SER A 383 -6.93 -25.01 6.27
N SER A 384 -7.56 -23.85 6.10
CA SER A 384 -7.87 -23.24 4.80
C SER A 384 -7.84 -21.73 4.90
N ALA A 385 -7.60 -21.06 3.77
CA ALA A 385 -7.57 -19.60 3.73
C ALA A 385 -8.21 -19.08 2.45
N GLU A 386 -8.88 -17.95 2.55
CA GLU A 386 -9.43 -17.18 1.43
C GLU A 386 -9.31 -15.69 1.66
N ILE A 387 -9.21 -14.89 0.59
CA ILE A 387 -9.19 -13.43 0.65
C ILE A 387 -10.48 -12.91 0.04
N LEU A 388 -11.27 -12.20 0.84
CA LEU A 388 -12.59 -11.70 0.48
C LEU A 388 -12.53 -10.23 0.08
N THR A 389 -13.19 -9.85 -1.00
CA THR A 389 -13.25 -8.45 -1.44
C THR A 389 -14.30 -7.67 -0.64
N VAL A 390 -13.88 -6.52 -0.14
CA VAL A 390 -14.74 -5.54 0.55
C VAL A 390 -15.01 -4.38 -0.39
N LYS A 391 -16.27 -4.23 -0.80
CA LYS A 391 -16.69 -3.15 -1.70
C LYS A 391 -18.17 -2.86 -1.52
N SER A 392 -18.56 -1.59 -1.67
CA SER A 392 -19.96 -1.17 -1.67
C SER A 392 -20.80 -1.98 -2.66
N GLY A 393 -21.96 -2.45 -2.23
CA GLY A 393 -22.85 -3.30 -3.01
C GLY A 393 -22.49 -4.77 -3.07
N LEU A 394 -21.30 -5.18 -2.60
CA LEU A 394 -20.91 -6.59 -2.41
C LEU A 394 -21.07 -7.03 -0.95
N VAL A 395 -20.85 -6.12 -0.02
CA VAL A 395 -20.96 -6.36 1.43
C VAL A 395 -22.00 -5.44 2.07
N SER A 396 -22.44 -5.78 3.27
CA SER A 396 -23.31 -4.93 4.08
C SER A 396 -22.51 -3.80 4.70
N GLU A 397 -23.01 -2.57 4.67
CA GLU A 397 -22.42 -1.45 5.40
C GLU A 397 -22.85 -1.52 6.89
N ASP A 398 -21.89 -1.29 7.80
CA ASP A 398 -22.22 -1.14 9.22
C ASP A 398 -22.88 0.21 9.48
N PRO A 399 -24.17 0.24 9.89
CA PRO A 399 -24.88 1.49 10.06
C PRO A 399 -24.41 2.35 11.26
N VAL A 400 -23.65 1.77 12.20
CA VAL A 400 -23.06 2.52 13.32
C VAL A 400 -21.83 3.26 12.83
N VAL A 401 -20.91 2.54 12.20
CA VAL A 401 -19.68 3.12 11.64
C VAL A 401 -20.00 4.12 10.53
N ALA A 402 -20.98 3.83 9.65
CA ALA A 402 -21.42 4.77 8.62
C ALA A 402 -21.88 6.12 9.19
N LYS A 403 -22.59 6.11 10.31
CA LYS A 403 -22.96 7.36 11.01
C LYS A 403 -21.78 8.06 11.68
N MET A 404 -20.78 7.32 12.16
CA MET A 404 -19.54 7.92 12.66
C MET A 404 -18.80 8.63 11.55
N VAL A 405 -18.72 8.01 10.36
CA VAL A 405 -18.11 8.59 9.16
C VAL A 405 -18.86 9.86 8.72
N GLU A 406 -20.21 9.78 8.60
CA GLU A 406 -21.04 10.93 8.23
C GLU A 406 -20.83 12.12 9.18
N LYS A 407 -20.85 11.86 10.48
CA LYS A 407 -20.62 12.90 11.49
C LYS A 407 -19.21 13.48 11.41
N LEU A 408 -18.20 12.62 11.29
CA LEU A 408 -16.81 13.05 11.18
C LEU A 408 -16.60 13.94 9.94
N ARG A 409 -17.15 13.54 8.80
CA ARG A 409 -17.06 14.32 7.56
C ARG A 409 -17.71 15.71 7.72
N GLU A 410 -18.87 15.80 8.38
CA GLU A 410 -19.51 17.11 8.68
C GLU A 410 -18.64 17.95 9.63
N ASP A 411 -18.01 17.35 10.65
CA ASP A 411 -17.17 18.03 11.63
C ASP A 411 -15.89 18.67 11.01
N VAL A 412 -15.35 18.05 9.95
CA VAL A 412 -14.09 18.51 9.28
C VAL A 412 -14.32 19.13 7.90
N LYS A 413 -15.57 19.16 7.42
CA LYS A 413 -15.97 19.55 6.07
C LYS A 413 -15.38 20.87 5.60
N ASP A 414 -15.56 21.93 6.40
CA ASP A 414 -15.11 23.29 6.03
C ASP A 414 -13.61 23.36 5.76
N LYS A 415 -12.83 22.48 6.39
CA LYS A 415 -11.39 22.39 6.17
C LYS A 415 -11.06 21.53 4.95
N LEU A 416 -11.68 20.38 4.83
CA LEU A 416 -11.42 19.42 3.74
C LEU A 416 -11.83 19.97 2.38
N GLU A 417 -13.06 20.48 2.27
CA GLU A 417 -13.63 20.95 1.00
C GLU A 417 -13.16 22.35 0.59
N ARG A 418 -12.30 23.00 1.40
CA ARG A 418 -11.74 24.31 1.07
C ARG A 418 -10.96 24.24 -0.24
N VAL A 419 -11.49 24.91 -1.28
CA VAL A 419 -10.82 24.99 -2.58
C VAL A 419 -9.56 25.85 -2.45
N ILE A 420 -8.42 25.29 -2.81
CA ILE A 420 -7.10 25.94 -2.76
C ILE A 420 -6.55 26.23 -4.16
N GLY A 421 -7.13 25.64 -5.21
CA GLY A 421 -6.70 25.84 -6.58
C GLY A 421 -7.59 25.15 -7.58
N PHE A 422 -7.13 25.12 -8.84
CA PHE A 422 -7.78 24.47 -9.96
C PHE A 422 -6.74 23.78 -10.84
N SER A 423 -6.98 22.52 -11.22
CA SER A 423 -6.12 21.80 -12.16
C SER A 423 -6.79 21.67 -13.52
N GLN A 424 -6.05 21.99 -14.59
CA GLN A 424 -6.52 21.89 -15.96
C GLN A 424 -6.59 20.45 -16.47
N GLU A 425 -5.80 19.56 -15.88
CA GLU A 425 -5.68 18.15 -16.25
C GLU A 425 -5.36 17.28 -15.03
N ASP A 426 -5.40 15.97 -15.18
CA ASP A 426 -4.98 15.04 -14.14
C ASP A 426 -3.44 15.08 -14.02
N ILE A 427 -2.93 15.08 -12.78
CA ILE A 427 -1.49 15.00 -12.46
C ILE A 427 -1.29 13.69 -11.71
N LEU A 428 -0.62 12.73 -12.34
CA LEU A 428 -0.59 11.34 -11.88
C LEU A 428 0.73 10.98 -11.20
N LYS A 429 0.63 10.28 -10.08
CA LYS A 429 1.78 9.68 -9.40
C LYS A 429 2.28 8.44 -10.14
N SER A 430 1.35 7.62 -10.62
CA SER A 430 1.60 6.28 -11.17
C SER A 430 2.19 6.28 -12.58
N GLU A 431 2.12 7.40 -13.31
CA GLU A 431 2.74 7.52 -14.62
C GLU A 431 4.24 7.85 -14.46
N VAL A 432 5.05 6.80 -14.44
CA VAL A 432 6.51 6.91 -14.37
C VAL A 432 7.09 6.73 -15.76
N SER A 433 7.80 7.76 -16.24
CA SER A 433 8.44 7.75 -17.55
C SER A 433 9.61 6.73 -17.61
N THR A 434 10.11 6.45 -18.83
CA THR A 434 11.35 5.64 -19.01
C THR A 434 12.58 6.28 -18.37
N ASN A 435 12.47 7.55 -17.98
CA ASN A 435 13.51 8.29 -17.27
C ASN A 435 13.44 8.13 -15.74
N ALA A 436 12.54 7.28 -15.21
CA ALA A 436 12.25 7.11 -13.79
C ALA A 436 11.61 8.34 -13.11
N GLU A 437 11.00 9.24 -13.86
CA GLU A 437 10.38 10.48 -13.38
C GLU A 437 8.84 10.36 -13.37
N SER A 438 8.21 10.77 -12.25
CA SER A 438 6.76 10.82 -12.06
C SER A 438 6.24 12.25 -12.18
N GLU A 439 5.11 12.47 -12.86
CA GLU A 439 4.49 13.79 -12.99
C GLU A 439 4.21 14.42 -11.61
N MET A 440 3.53 13.69 -10.72
CA MET A 440 3.22 14.20 -9.38
C MET A 440 4.49 14.33 -8.52
N GLY A 441 5.41 13.38 -8.62
CA GLY A 441 6.67 13.44 -7.87
C GLY A 441 7.48 14.68 -8.25
N ARG A 442 7.60 14.98 -9.55
CA ARG A 442 8.23 16.19 -10.06
C ARG A 442 7.50 17.45 -9.59
N PHE A 443 6.16 17.45 -9.65
CA PHE A 443 5.33 18.59 -9.23
C PHE A 443 5.54 18.92 -7.74
N VAL A 444 5.65 17.90 -6.88
CA VAL A 444 5.98 18.08 -5.46
C VAL A 444 7.39 18.62 -5.28
N ALA A 445 8.40 18.05 -5.99
CA ALA A 445 9.78 18.55 -5.91
C ALA A 445 9.89 20.02 -6.33
N ASP A 446 9.19 20.42 -7.40
CA ASP A 446 9.14 21.82 -7.84
C ASP A 446 8.44 22.73 -6.82
N SER A 447 7.39 22.23 -6.12
CA SER A 447 6.72 22.98 -5.05
C SER A 447 7.64 23.27 -3.87
N GLN A 448 8.43 22.30 -3.45
CA GLN A 448 9.42 22.45 -2.38
C GLN A 448 10.51 23.46 -2.76
N LEU A 449 11.01 23.39 -4.00
CA LEU A 449 11.99 24.34 -4.50
C LEU A 449 11.42 25.76 -4.52
N TRP A 450 10.21 25.94 -5.06
CA TRP A 450 9.53 27.23 -5.10
C TRP A 450 9.36 27.80 -3.68
N ALA A 451 8.89 26.99 -2.74
CA ALA A 451 8.68 27.40 -1.36
C ALA A 451 10.00 27.83 -0.68
N ALA A 452 11.06 27.04 -0.86
CA ALA A 452 12.39 27.38 -0.35
C ALA A 452 12.91 28.69 -0.94
N GLN A 453 12.72 28.92 -2.25
CA GLN A 453 13.11 30.14 -2.93
C GLN A 453 12.34 31.39 -2.48
N THR A 454 11.14 31.24 -1.91
CA THR A 454 10.43 32.36 -1.27
C THR A 454 11.18 32.85 -0.02
N LYS A 455 11.96 31.99 0.64
CA LYS A 455 12.74 32.29 1.85
C LYS A 455 14.21 32.61 1.54
N ASP A 456 14.82 31.85 0.65
CA ASP A 456 16.22 31.99 0.23
C ASP A 456 16.35 31.72 -1.28
N LYS A 457 16.50 32.79 -2.06
CA LYS A 457 16.63 32.71 -3.54
C LYS A 457 17.87 31.99 -4.04
N ASP A 458 18.83 31.74 -3.13
CA ASP A 458 20.04 31.00 -3.47
C ASP A 458 19.84 29.48 -3.48
N VAL A 459 18.71 28.96 -2.99
CA VAL A 459 18.33 27.56 -3.14
C VAL A 459 18.10 27.27 -4.61
N LYS A 460 18.78 26.25 -5.15
CA LYS A 460 18.80 25.95 -6.59
C LYS A 460 18.10 24.66 -6.98
N ILE A 461 18.11 23.69 -6.09
CA ILE A 461 17.63 22.32 -6.38
C ILE A 461 16.80 21.77 -5.23
N SER A 462 15.95 20.82 -5.55
CA SER A 462 15.14 20.08 -4.56
C SER A 462 15.21 18.58 -4.79
N PHE A 463 14.93 17.83 -3.72
CA PHE A 463 14.81 16.38 -3.71
C PHE A 463 13.54 15.98 -2.99
N MET A 464 12.77 15.04 -3.59
CA MET A 464 11.58 14.44 -3.00
C MET A 464 11.62 12.93 -3.19
N ASN A 465 11.45 12.16 -2.11
CA ASN A 465 11.30 10.71 -2.22
C ASN A 465 9.92 10.35 -2.76
N ILE A 466 9.86 9.45 -3.73
CA ILE A 466 8.59 9.07 -4.37
C ILE A 466 7.61 8.39 -3.39
N GLY A 467 8.13 7.70 -2.36
CA GLY A 467 7.34 7.12 -1.26
C GLY A 467 6.56 8.16 -0.46
N GLY A 468 7.08 9.39 -0.35
CA GLY A 468 6.42 10.51 0.31
C GLY A 468 5.30 11.16 -0.51
N VAL A 469 5.09 10.78 -1.77
CA VAL A 469 3.98 11.24 -2.63
C VAL A 469 2.91 10.16 -2.65
N ARG A 470 1.70 10.44 -2.12
CA ARG A 470 0.73 9.37 -1.80
C ARG A 470 -0.50 9.32 -2.70
N ALA A 471 -0.82 10.37 -3.45
CA ALA A 471 -2.02 10.44 -4.29
C ALA A 471 -1.80 11.22 -5.58
N ASP A 472 -2.80 11.15 -6.47
CA ASP A 472 -2.93 11.93 -7.69
C ASP A 472 -3.72 13.22 -7.41
N ILE A 473 -3.63 14.23 -8.30
CA ILE A 473 -4.57 15.35 -8.36
C ILE A 473 -5.39 15.20 -9.64
N SER A 474 -6.72 15.14 -9.49
CA SER A 474 -7.63 15.09 -10.63
C SER A 474 -7.91 16.49 -11.20
N LYS A 475 -8.22 16.54 -12.50
CA LYS A 475 -8.71 17.73 -13.17
C LYS A 475 -9.93 18.34 -12.46
N GLY A 476 -9.95 19.66 -12.29
CA GLY A 476 -11.02 20.39 -11.65
C GLY A 476 -10.57 21.16 -10.42
N ASN A 477 -11.50 21.45 -9.50
CA ASN A 477 -11.15 22.10 -8.24
C ASN A 477 -10.21 21.21 -7.42
N VAL A 478 -9.14 21.83 -6.92
CA VAL A 478 -8.22 21.21 -5.99
C VAL A 478 -8.57 21.69 -4.59
N THR A 479 -8.91 20.77 -3.71
CA THR A 479 -9.24 21.06 -2.31
C THR A 479 -8.03 20.85 -1.39
N TYR A 480 -8.14 21.31 -0.15
CA TYR A 480 -7.15 21.01 0.89
C TYR A 480 -7.00 19.49 1.10
N GLU A 481 -8.11 18.74 1.05
CA GLU A 481 -8.12 17.28 1.14
C GLU A 481 -7.27 16.63 0.05
N ASN A 482 -7.35 17.15 -1.20
CA ASN A 482 -6.53 16.64 -2.30
C ASN A 482 -5.04 16.89 -2.04
N ALA A 483 -4.66 18.10 -1.61
CA ALA A 483 -3.26 18.40 -1.29
C ALA A 483 -2.74 17.56 -0.11
N TYR A 484 -3.55 17.40 0.91
CA TYR A 484 -3.22 16.55 2.06
C TYR A 484 -3.01 15.10 1.63
N SER A 485 -3.87 14.57 0.76
CA SER A 485 -3.75 13.20 0.25
C SER A 485 -2.46 12.96 -0.54
N VAL A 486 -1.91 14.01 -1.17
CA VAL A 486 -0.61 13.93 -1.86
C VAL A 486 0.56 13.94 -0.87
N GLN A 487 0.51 14.79 0.16
CA GLN A 487 1.58 15.03 1.15
C GLN A 487 1.04 14.86 2.58
N PRO A 488 0.74 13.61 3.03
CA PRO A 488 0.03 13.41 4.31
C PRO A 488 0.92 13.38 5.55
N PHE A 489 2.25 13.36 5.39
CA PHE A 489 3.18 13.13 6.50
C PHE A 489 3.49 14.36 7.34
N GLY A 490 3.21 15.57 6.82
CA GLY A 490 3.46 16.81 7.53
C GLY A 490 4.93 17.05 7.85
N ASN A 491 5.84 16.61 6.99
CA ASN A 491 7.27 16.78 7.16
C ASN A 491 7.67 18.26 7.12
N ASP A 492 8.70 18.61 7.85
CA ASP A 492 9.36 19.91 7.69
C ASP A 492 10.26 19.90 6.45
N LEU A 493 10.19 20.95 5.63
CA LEU A 493 11.17 21.21 4.59
C LEU A 493 12.46 21.75 5.22
N THR A 494 13.58 21.21 4.80
CA THR A 494 14.90 21.57 5.30
C THR A 494 15.78 22.10 4.18
N LYS A 495 16.54 23.19 4.52
CA LYS A 495 17.56 23.74 3.63
C LYS A 495 18.93 23.21 4.06
N LEU A 496 19.70 22.71 3.11
CA LEU A 496 21.02 22.19 3.32
C LEU A 496 21.96 22.61 2.17
N THR A 497 23.28 22.42 2.33
CA THR A 497 24.26 22.68 1.27
C THR A 497 25.03 21.42 0.99
N LEU A 498 25.01 20.97 -0.26
CA LEU A 498 25.74 19.80 -0.73
C LEU A 498 26.78 20.20 -1.76
N THR A 499 27.92 19.50 -1.76
CA THR A 499 28.84 19.54 -2.89
C THR A 499 28.29 18.76 -4.07
N GLY A 500 28.72 19.06 -5.31
CA GLY A 500 28.31 18.28 -6.48
C GLY A 500 28.65 16.80 -6.35
N ALA A 501 29.77 16.46 -5.69
CA ALA A 501 30.11 15.07 -5.38
C ALA A 501 29.10 14.41 -4.44
N GLN A 502 28.57 15.13 -3.44
CA GLN A 502 27.53 14.63 -2.55
C GLN A 502 26.18 14.51 -3.27
N ILE A 503 25.84 15.46 -4.15
CA ILE A 503 24.63 15.36 -4.98
C ILE A 503 24.69 14.10 -5.85
N ARG A 504 25.79 13.85 -6.53
CA ARG A 504 26.03 12.62 -7.31
C ARG A 504 25.84 11.39 -6.45
N LYS A 505 26.46 11.34 -5.27
CA LYS A 505 26.36 10.22 -4.33
C LYS A 505 24.93 9.99 -3.83
N VAL A 506 24.17 11.07 -3.54
CA VAL A 506 22.74 10.98 -3.19
C VAL A 506 21.94 10.31 -4.32
N LEU A 507 22.14 10.77 -5.56
CA LEU A 507 21.43 10.21 -6.72
C LEU A 507 21.79 8.74 -6.96
N GLU A 508 23.05 8.34 -6.72
CA GLU A 508 23.51 6.95 -6.87
C GLU A 508 23.11 6.03 -5.69
N GLN A 509 22.49 6.57 -4.62
CA GLN A 509 21.88 5.77 -3.54
C GLN A 509 20.48 5.26 -3.88
N GLN A 510 19.90 5.68 -5.00
CA GLN A 510 18.58 5.22 -5.43
C GLN A 510 18.60 3.72 -5.75
N ASN A 511 17.62 2.99 -5.22
CA ASN A 511 17.44 1.58 -5.58
C ASN A 511 16.51 1.47 -6.79
N ILE A 512 17.08 1.21 -7.96
CA ILE A 512 16.35 1.06 -9.22
C ILE A 512 16.27 -0.41 -9.69
N ASN A 513 16.88 -1.36 -8.98
CA ASN A 513 17.07 -2.72 -9.47
C ASN A 513 15.77 -3.38 -9.95
N ASP A 514 14.75 -3.43 -9.11
CA ASP A 514 13.51 -4.14 -9.42
C ASP A 514 12.71 -3.45 -10.53
N TRP A 515 12.70 -2.11 -10.52
CA TRP A 515 12.09 -1.34 -11.59
C TRP A 515 12.81 -1.56 -12.93
N PHE A 516 14.14 -1.54 -12.94
CA PHE A 516 14.93 -1.75 -14.14
C PHE A 516 14.73 -3.15 -14.72
N VAL A 517 14.75 -4.19 -13.86
CA VAL A 517 14.47 -5.58 -14.26
C VAL A 517 13.06 -5.73 -14.83
N ALA A 518 12.05 -5.10 -14.21
CA ALA A 518 10.69 -5.12 -14.73
C ALA A 518 10.61 -4.47 -16.12
N ARG A 519 11.29 -3.34 -16.34
CA ARG A 519 11.38 -2.67 -17.65
C ARG A 519 12.06 -3.54 -18.71
N GLN A 520 13.12 -4.27 -18.36
CA GLN A 520 13.75 -5.26 -19.27
C GLN A 520 12.75 -6.34 -19.72
N ASN A 521 11.80 -6.71 -18.87
CA ASN A 521 10.76 -7.69 -19.16
C ASN A 521 9.52 -7.09 -19.86
N GLY A 522 9.51 -5.77 -20.14
CA GLY A 522 8.38 -5.07 -20.76
C GLY A 522 7.25 -4.73 -19.77
N GLU A 523 7.53 -4.77 -18.48
CA GLU A 523 6.59 -4.44 -17.40
C GLU A 523 6.79 -3.01 -16.89
N ALA A 524 5.78 -2.43 -16.23
CA ALA A 524 5.86 -1.07 -15.71
C ALA A 524 6.89 -0.92 -14.57
N GLY A 525 6.97 -1.91 -13.70
CA GLY A 525 7.82 -1.86 -12.50
C GLY A 525 7.34 -0.84 -11.46
N SER A 526 7.94 -0.88 -10.27
CA SER A 526 7.68 0.06 -9.18
C SER A 526 8.97 0.73 -8.74
N LEU A 527 8.96 2.06 -8.62
CA LEU A 527 10.05 2.87 -8.08
C LEU A 527 9.75 3.21 -6.62
N ALA A 528 10.07 2.30 -5.69
CA ALA A 528 9.78 2.50 -4.28
C ALA A 528 10.74 3.50 -3.60
N TYR A 529 12.01 3.48 -3.99
CA TYR A 529 13.10 4.24 -3.35
C TYR A 529 13.83 5.15 -4.34
N ALA A 530 13.07 5.87 -5.18
CA ALA A 530 13.61 6.83 -6.12
C ALA A 530 13.39 8.27 -5.65
N LEU A 531 14.31 9.15 -6.04
CA LEU A 531 14.18 10.59 -5.85
C LEU A 531 13.56 11.24 -7.06
N GLN A 532 12.68 12.20 -6.82
CA GLN A 532 12.20 13.14 -7.81
C GLN A 532 12.89 14.48 -7.57
N VAL A 533 13.28 15.17 -8.63
CA VAL A 533 14.16 16.34 -8.50
C VAL A 533 13.58 17.58 -9.16
N GLY A 534 13.83 18.75 -8.54
CA GLY A 534 13.46 20.05 -9.09
C GLY A 534 14.67 20.96 -9.24
N GLY A 535 14.67 21.85 -10.24
CA GLY A 535 15.67 22.89 -10.44
C GLY A 535 16.98 22.45 -11.10
N PHE A 536 17.16 21.18 -11.40
CA PHE A 536 18.32 20.66 -12.13
C PHE A 536 17.97 19.42 -12.94
N THR A 537 18.81 19.11 -13.89
CA THR A 537 18.71 17.92 -14.75
C THR A 537 19.94 17.07 -14.58
N TYR A 538 19.79 15.74 -14.59
CA TYR A 538 20.93 14.83 -14.61
C TYR A 538 20.74 13.70 -15.62
N GLU A 539 21.85 13.32 -16.23
CA GLU A 539 21.98 12.19 -17.14
C GLU A 539 22.47 10.98 -16.36
N TRP A 540 21.86 9.83 -16.56
CA TRP A 540 22.19 8.60 -15.85
C TRP A 540 22.03 7.36 -16.72
N HIS A 541 22.70 6.27 -16.33
CA HIS A 541 22.51 4.93 -16.85
C HIS A 541 22.52 3.92 -15.72
N ALA A 542 22.05 2.69 -16.00
CA ALA A 542 22.15 1.58 -15.07
C ALA A 542 23.44 0.78 -15.29
N GLU A 543 24.17 0.48 -14.21
CA GLU A 543 25.35 -0.36 -14.21
C GLU A 543 25.13 -1.57 -13.29
N GLN A 544 25.53 -2.77 -13.75
CA GLN A 544 25.40 -3.96 -12.92
C GLN A 544 26.59 -4.07 -11.95
N VAL A 545 26.29 -4.01 -10.64
CA VAL A 545 27.24 -4.15 -9.55
C VAL A 545 26.78 -5.30 -8.65
N ASP A 546 27.63 -6.32 -8.49
CA ASP A 546 27.32 -7.51 -7.67
C ASP A 546 25.97 -8.18 -8.00
N GLY A 547 25.59 -8.16 -9.29
CA GLY A 547 24.37 -8.79 -9.79
C GLY A 547 23.10 -7.95 -9.64
N LYS A 548 23.21 -6.70 -9.17
CA LYS A 548 22.08 -5.75 -9.06
C LYS A 548 22.33 -4.54 -9.97
N TRP A 549 21.25 -4.00 -10.53
CA TRP A 549 21.30 -2.77 -11.31
C TRP A 549 21.33 -1.54 -10.40
N MET A 550 22.35 -0.73 -10.55
CA MET A 550 22.61 0.49 -9.79
C MET A 550 22.60 1.70 -10.71
N LEU A 551 21.97 2.79 -10.26
CA LEU A 551 21.99 4.07 -10.98
C LEU A 551 23.41 4.68 -10.93
N LYS A 552 23.93 5.10 -12.09
CA LYS A 552 25.17 5.85 -12.23
C LYS A 552 24.92 7.18 -12.89
N VAL A 553 25.39 8.25 -12.28
CA VAL A 553 25.21 9.62 -12.77
C VAL A 553 26.36 10.00 -13.70
N ASP A 554 26.03 10.35 -14.94
CA ASP A 554 26.98 10.82 -15.94
C ASP A 554 27.26 12.31 -15.80
N LYS A 555 26.21 13.14 -15.90
CA LYS A 555 26.30 14.59 -15.84
C LYS A 555 25.15 15.20 -15.06
N MET A 556 25.36 16.41 -14.55
CA MET A 556 24.35 17.18 -13.81
C MET A 556 24.41 18.64 -14.25
N TYR A 557 23.23 19.27 -14.44
CA TYR A 557 23.12 20.64 -14.91
C TYR A 557 22.04 21.39 -14.12
N LEU A 558 22.30 22.63 -13.70
CA LEU A 558 21.25 23.51 -13.20
C LEU A 558 20.26 23.86 -14.35
N ASN A 559 18.99 23.95 -14.04
CA ASN A 559 17.94 24.40 -14.96
C ASN A 559 17.93 25.94 -15.06
N ASP A 560 19.09 26.55 -15.23
CA ASP A 560 19.27 27.97 -15.51
C ASP A 560 19.39 28.24 -17.03
N GLU A 561 19.38 29.51 -17.41
CA GLU A 561 19.46 29.92 -18.83
C GLU A 561 20.70 29.36 -19.56
N ASN A 562 21.75 29.04 -18.82
CA ASN A 562 23.03 28.60 -19.39
C ASN A 562 23.24 27.08 -19.29
N LYS A 563 22.30 26.34 -18.68
CA LYS A 563 22.45 24.92 -18.33
C LYS A 563 23.81 24.69 -17.66
N THR A 564 24.06 25.43 -16.56
CA THR A 564 25.34 25.41 -15.86
C THR A 564 25.63 24.02 -15.31
N GLU A 565 26.72 23.40 -15.77
CA GLU A 565 27.15 22.08 -15.28
C GLU A 565 27.50 22.14 -13.79
N ILE A 566 26.98 21.20 -13.02
CA ILE A 566 27.29 21.02 -11.59
C ILE A 566 28.54 20.14 -11.49
N LYS A 567 29.65 20.71 -11.01
CA LYS A 567 30.92 20.00 -10.81
C LYS A 567 31.00 19.48 -9.37
N ASP A 568 31.75 18.41 -9.17
CA ASP A 568 31.93 17.76 -7.88
C ASP A 568 32.34 18.71 -6.73
N THR A 569 33.02 19.81 -7.07
CA THR A 569 33.53 20.81 -6.10
C THR A 569 32.56 21.98 -5.83
N ASP A 570 31.47 22.08 -6.57
CA ASP A 570 30.54 23.19 -6.43
C ASP A 570 29.66 22.98 -5.18
N GLU A 571 29.45 24.04 -4.42
CA GLU A 571 28.53 24.04 -3.28
C GLU A 571 27.16 24.56 -3.72
N ILE A 572 26.15 23.70 -3.60
CA ILE A 572 24.78 23.99 -4.04
C ILE A 572 23.84 23.97 -2.82
N LYS A 573 23.10 25.06 -2.62
CA LYS A 573 21.99 25.07 -1.67
C LYS A 573 20.82 24.31 -2.24
N CYS A 574 20.30 23.36 -1.47
CA CYS A 574 19.18 22.52 -1.83
C CYS A 574 18.11 22.50 -0.74
N VAL A 575 16.94 21.98 -1.09
CA VAL A 575 15.83 21.69 -0.19
C VAL A 575 15.45 20.23 -0.30
N ALA A 576 15.17 19.60 0.83
CA ALA A 576 14.59 18.28 0.96
C ALA A 576 13.69 18.25 2.20
N ASN A 577 12.79 17.28 2.31
CA ASN A 577 12.04 17.08 3.54
C ASN A 577 12.96 16.53 4.65
N ILE A 578 12.53 16.68 5.90
CA ILE A 578 13.34 16.29 7.08
C ILE A 578 13.62 14.79 7.11
N PHE A 579 12.70 13.96 6.60
CA PHE A 579 12.89 12.53 6.48
C PHE A 579 14.15 12.19 5.64
N LEU A 580 14.29 12.79 4.45
CA LEU A 580 15.48 12.65 3.63
C LEU A 580 16.72 13.26 4.30
N ALA A 581 16.59 14.46 4.90
CA ALA A 581 17.71 15.13 5.57
C ALA A 581 18.31 14.30 6.71
N GLN A 582 17.52 13.42 7.33
CA GLN A 582 17.94 12.49 8.39
C GLN A 582 18.32 11.10 7.88
N GLY A 583 18.37 10.88 6.56
CA GLY A 583 18.85 9.64 5.92
C GLY A 583 17.76 8.59 5.65
N GLY A 584 16.49 9.00 5.67
CA GLY A 584 15.37 8.14 5.32
C GLY A 584 15.51 7.52 3.93
N ASP A 585 14.86 6.39 3.67
CA ASP A 585 14.96 5.58 2.44
C ASP A 585 16.40 5.19 2.06
N GLY A 586 17.35 5.23 3.03
CA GLY A 586 18.76 4.89 2.80
C GLY A 586 19.62 6.02 2.20
N PHE A 587 19.07 7.24 2.05
CA PHE A 587 19.81 8.40 1.52
C PHE A 587 20.78 9.02 2.54
N THR A 588 21.68 8.20 3.07
CA THR A 588 22.59 8.53 4.18
C THR A 588 23.52 9.70 3.90
N THR A 589 23.79 10.04 2.63
CA THR A 589 24.65 11.16 2.27
C THR A 589 24.10 12.52 2.73
N PHE A 590 22.78 12.67 2.87
CA PHE A 590 22.18 13.89 3.42
C PHE A 590 22.61 14.14 4.87
N THR A 591 22.89 13.09 5.66
CA THR A 591 23.33 13.22 7.06
C THR A 591 24.76 13.72 7.22
N GLU A 592 25.54 13.81 6.13
CA GLU A 592 26.91 14.32 6.14
C GLU A 592 26.95 15.86 6.30
N THR A 593 25.79 16.56 6.24
CA THR A 593 25.69 18.00 6.35
C THR A 593 24.63 18.41 7.37
N SER A 594 24.73 19.64 7.88
CA SER A 594 23.67 20.20 8.73
C SER A 594 22.56 20.82 7.88
N PHE A 595 21.35 20.84 8.43
CA PHE A 595 20.18 21.45 7.79
C PHE A 595 19.54 22.51 8.68
N GLU A 596 18.71 23.35 8.06
CA GLU A 596 17.86 24.38 8.69
C GLU A 596 16.42 24.16 8.27
N VAL A 597 15.51 23.98 9.21
CA VAL A 597 14.06 23.87 8.96
C VAL A 597 13.53 25.20 8.44
N ILE A 598 12.73 25.18 7.38
CA ILE A 598 12.21 26.40 6.73
C ILE A 598 10.68 26.53 6.77
N MET A 599 9.93 25.47 6.59
CA MET A 599 8.47 25.42 6.71
C MET A 599 7.96 23.99 6.56
N ASN A 600 6.69 23.77 6.86
CA ASN A 600 6.03 22.48 6.62
C ASN A 600 5.83 22.21 5.12
N ASP A 601 5.97 20.95 4.67
CA ASP A 601 5.88 20.54 3.26
C ASP A 601 4.47 20.66 2.68
N LEU A 602 3.44 20.33 3.46
CA LEU A 602 2.05 20.50 3.06
C LEU A 602 1.67 21.99 2.92
N ASP A 603 2.14 22.84 3.85
CA ASP A 603 1.95 24.28 3.74
C ASP A 603 2.63 24.85 2.48
N ALA A 604 3.81 24.35 2.14
CA ALA A 604 4.53 24.70 0.92
C ALA A 604 3.74 24.29 -0.32
N PHE A 605 3.23 23.09 -0.32
CA PHE A 605 2.46 22.51 -1.42
C PHE A 605 1.13 23.26 -1.64
N GLU A 606 0.38 23.56 -0.56
CA GLU A 606 -0.85 24.37 -0.63
C GLU A 606 -0.57 25.78 -1.20
N GLN A 607 0.49 26.44 -0.72
CA GLN A 607 0.86 27.77 -1.20
C GLN A 607 1.24 27.75 -2.69
N TYR A 608 1.96 26.73 -3.13
CA TYR A 608 2.35 26.56 -4.53
C TYR A 608 1.13 26.34 -5.45
N ILE A 609 0.22 25.44 -5.08
CA ILE A 609 -1.06 25.22 -5.78
C ILE A 609 -1.85 26.53 -5.88
N THR A 610 -1.96 27.25 -4.77
CA THR A 610 -2.68 28.54 -4.72
C THR A 610 -2.05 29.57 -5.64
N GLU A 611 -0.72 29.61 -5.72
CA GLU A 611 -0.02 30.59 -6.57
C GLU A 611 -0.17 30.25 -8.06
N LEU A 612 0.04 28.99 -8.43
CA LEU A 612 -0.12 28.55 -9.82
C LEU A 612 -1.55 28.73 -10.32
N SER A 613 -2.53 28.59 -9.44
CA SER A 613 -3.95 28.76 -9.80
C SER A 613 -4.34 30.21 -10.11
N LYS A 614 -3.43 31.19 -9.91
CA LYS A 614 -3.65 32.61 -10.24
C LYS A 614 -3.10 32.99 -11.63
N THR A 615 -2.36 32.11 -12.25
CA THR A 615 -1.61 32.40 -13.47
C THR A 615 -1.97 31.43 -14.62
N ASP A 616 -1.84 31.92 -15.83
CA ASP A 616 -1.82 31.08 -17.04
C ASP A 616 -0.39 30.57 -17.20
N ASN A 617 -0.15 29.35 -16.77
CA ASN A 617 1.19 28.79 -16.64
C ASN A 617 1.73 28.19 -17.97
N ASN A 618 0.86 27.92 -18.94
CA ASN A 618 1.23 27.33 -20.23
C ASN A 618 0.93 28.24 -21.43
N GLY A 619 0.30 29.40 -21.19
CA GLY A 619 0.01 30.40 -22.25
C GLY A 619 -1.22 30.07 -23.11
N ASP A 620 -2.10 29.19 -22.65
CA ASP A 620 -3.34 28.81 -23.35
C ASP A 620 -4.53 29.72 -23.02
N GLY A 621 -4.34 30.71 -22.16
CA GLY A 621 -5.36 31.67 -21.72
C GLY A 621 -6.21 31.16 -20.54
N ILE A 622 -5.88 30.00 -19.93
CA ILE A 622 -6.58 29.42 -18.80
C ILE A 622 -5.65 29.43 -17.57
N VAL A 623 -6.15 29.93 -16.44
CA VAL A 623 -5.40 29.88 -15.17
C VAL A 623 -5.57 28.52 -14.51
N GLY A 624 -4.52 28.00 -13.90
CA GLY A 624 -4.58 26.72 -13.19
C GLY A 624 -3.27 25.92 -13.22
N LEU A 625 -3.31 24.76 -12.58
CA LEU A 625 -2.22 23.80 -12.59
C LEU A 625 -2.19 23.08 -13.95
N ASN A 626 -1.00 22.84 -14.45
CA ASN A 626 -0.75 21.97 -15.59
C ASN A 626 0.17 20.84 -15.14
N LYS A 627 0.05 19.68 -15.75
CA LYS A 627 1.01 18.59 -15.53
C LYS A 627 2.40 18.98 -16.02
N VAL A 628 3.39 18.40 -15.43
CA VAL A 628 4.79 18.56 -15.86
C VAL A 628 5.07 17.56 -16.98
N ASP A 629 5.65 18.01 -18.07
CA ASP A 629 6.02 17.11 -19.18
C ASP A 629 7.35 16.40 -18.86
N VAL A 630 7.23 15.28 -18.14
CA VAL A 630 8.37 14.45 -17.76
C VAL A 630 8.89 13.56 -18.91
N VAL A 631 8.20 13.56 -20.05
CA VAL A 631 8.61 12.78 -21.23
C VAL A 631 9.47 13.62 -22.17
N ASN A 632 8.99 14.82 -22.56
CA ASN A 632 9.71 15.66 -23.52
C ASN A 632 10.64 16.69 -22.85
N ASN A 633 10.46 16.94 -21.55
CA ASN A 633 11.28 17.88 -20.77
C ASN A 633 11.64 17.28 -19.40
N PRO A 634 12.33 16.11 -19.36
CA PRO A 634 12.65 15.45 -18.10
C PRO A 634 13.76 16.18 -17.34
N ASN A 635 13.73 16.06 -16.01
CA ASN A 635 14.87 16.36 -15.13
C ASN A 635 15.80 15.16 -14.93
N MET A 636 15.29 13.96 -15.18
CA MET A 636 16.01 12.71 -15.06
C MET A 636 16.11 12.10 -16.45
N ILE A 637 17.30 11.99 -17.01
CA ILE A 637 17.52 11.50 -18.38
C ILE A 637 18.23 10.16 -18.32
N ASN A 638 17.49 9.09 -18.59
CA ASN A 638 18.06 7.76 -18.76
C ASN A 638 18.75 7.66 -20.12
N LEU A 639 20.03 7.30 -20.13
CA LEU A 639 20.82 7.12 -21.36
C LEU A 639 20.70 5.71 -21.94
N ASP A 640 19.99 4.80 -21.28
CA ASP A 640 19.67 3.45 -21.70
C ASP A 640 18.13 3.32 -21.80
N GLN A 641 17.56 3.77 -22.92
CA GLN A 641 16.10 3.90 -23.11
C GLN A 641 15.42 2.57 -23.43
N ASP A 642 16.16 1.56 -23.88
CA ASP A 642 15.65 0.21 -24.18
C ASP A 642 15.94 -0.80 -23.06
N PHE A 643 16.60 -0.35 -21.99
CA PHE A 643 16.91 -1.12 -20.79
C PHE A 643 17.76 -2.37 -21.05
N ASP A 644 18.62 -2.36 -22.05
CA ASP A 644 19.51 -3.48 -22.37
C ASP A 644 20.80 -3.49 -21.52
N GLY A 645 21.02 -2.47 -20.74
CA GLY A 645 22.21 -2.25 -19.89
C GLY A 645 23.36 -1.62 -20.65
N VAL A 646 23.12 -1.02 -21.82
CA VAL A 646 24.09 -0.34 -22.65
C VAL A 646 23.61 1.09 -22.94
N VAL A 647 24.47 2.06 -22.71
CA VAL A 647 24.15 3.45 -23.03
C VAL A 647 23.88 3.62 -24.53
N ASP A 648 22.69 4.15 -24.87
CA ASP A 648 22.33 4.47 -26.24
C ASP A 648 23.23 5.58 -26.77
N VAL A 649 23.87 5.32 -27.91
CA VAL A 649 24.71 6.33 -28.58
C VAL A 649 23.78 7.34 -29.24
N VAL A 650 23.61 8.50 -28.62
CA VAL A 650 23.04 9.65 -29.34
C VAL A 650 24.07 10.10 -30.34
N ASP A 651 23.87 9.78 -31.62
CA ASP A 651 24.66 10.38 -32.69
C ASP A 651 24.48 11.89 -32.59
N GLU A 652 25.48 12.60 -32.05
CA GLU A 652 25.56 14.06 -32.24
C GLU A 652 25.56 14.29 -33.75
N GLU A 653 24.46 14.74 -34.29
CA GLU A 653 24.40 15.23 -35.65
C GLU A 653 25.49 16.29 -35.78
N THR A 654 26.64 15.88 -36.32
CA THR A 654 27.66 16.81 -36.78
C THR A 654 26.98 17.75 -37.78
N PRO A 655 27.06 19.08 -37.58
CA PRO A 655 26.54 20.01 -38.57
C PRO A 655 27.24 19.70 -39.90
N GLU A 656 26.50 19.27 -40.91
CA GLU A 656 27.03 19.16 -42.26
C GLU A 656 27.63 20.51 -42.64
N GLU A 657 28.94 20.59 -42.69
CA GLU A 657 29.65 21.70 -43.33
C GLU A 657 29.19 21.75 -44.79
N GLY A 658 28.43 22.77 -45.07
CA GLY A 658 27.89 23.03 -46.41
C GLY A 658 29.02 23.12 -47.43
N GLU A 659 29.13 22.13 -48.31
CA GLU A 659 29.87 22.27 -49.55
C GLU A 659 29.08 23.18 -50.50
N ASP A 660 29.67 24.33 -50.67
CA ASP A 660 29.35 25.37 -51.67
C ASP A 660 29.54 24.80 -53.08
N GLN A 661 28.46 24.50 -53.80
CA GLN A 661 28.47 24.37 -55.26
C GLN A 661 27.25 25.03 -55.89
N ASN A 662 27.48 26.20 -56.45
CA ASN A 662 26.66 26.93 -57.40
C ASN A 662 27.24 26.73 -58.83
N PRO A 663 26.56 27.12 -59.93
CA PRO A 663 25.14 26.90 -60.32
C PRO A 663 25.04 26.28 -61.73
N GLY A 664 23.92 25.78 -62.10
CA GLY A 664 23.54 25.47 -63.47
C GLY A 664 22.09 25.87 -63.72
N VAL A 665 21.96 26.93 -64.48
CA VAL A 665 20.74 27.48 -65.07
C VAL A 665 20.20 26.48 -66.08
N ASP A 666 18.91 26.19 -66.09
CA ASP A 666 18.08 26.15 -67.32
C ASP A 666 16.59 26.32 -66.97
N GLU A 667 16.01 27.27 -67.65
CA GLU A 667 14.58 27.65 -67.74
C GLU A 667 13.77 26.51 -68.35
N GLU A 668 12.54 26.35 -67.90
CA GLU A 668 11.35 26.26 -68.72
C GLU A 668 10.06 26.34 -67.89
N THR A 669 9.28 27.34 -68.10
CA THR A 669 7.87 27.56 -67.75
C THR A 669 7.00 27.12 -68.96
N PRO A 670 5.67 27.19 -68.88
CA PRO A 670 4.62 26.66 -68.04
C PRO A 670 3.53 25.96 -68.91
N GLU A 671 2.61 25.24 -68.30
CA GLU A 671 1.26 25.09 -68.89
C GLU A 671 0.18 25.00 -67.83
N GLU A 672 -0.73 25.91 -67.92
CA GLU A 672 -2.08 26.01 -67.36
C GLU A 672 -2.94 24.87 -67.89
N ASP A 673 -3.84 24.36 -67.08
CA ASP A 673 -5.20 24.08 -67.52
C ASP A 673 -6.19 24.07 -66.35
N GLU A 674 -7.20 24.81 -66.60
CA GLU A 674 -8.46 25.13 -65.92
C GLU A 674 -9.34 23.89 -65.74
N ASP A 675 -10.22 24.04 -64.80
CA ASP A 675 -11.66 23.79 -64.83
C ASP A 675 -12.26 22.88 -63.74
N GLN A 676 -13.13 23.48 -63.04
CA GLN A 676 -14.54 23.26 -62.68
C GLN A 676 -14.88 22.89 -61.23
N ASP A 677 -15.37 23.99 -60.62
CA ASP A 677 -16.43 23.98 -59.62
C ASP A 677 -17.79 23.58 -60.27
N PRO A 678 -18.73 22.94 -59.57
CA PRO A 678 -19.79 23.71 -58.97
C PRO A 678 -20.26 23.27 -57.57
N GLY A 679 -20.43 24.17 -56.71
CA GLY A 679 -21.39 24.72 -55.89
C GLY A 679 -22.77 24.05 -55.74
N VAL A 680 -23.26 23.94 -54.50
CA VAL A 680 -24.67 24.14 -54.12
C VAL A 680 -24.73 24.67 -52.69
N ASP A 681 -25.42 25.77 -52.55
CA ASP A 681 -25.94 26.48 -51.39
C ASP A 681 -26.95 25.64 -50.60
N GLU A 682 -27.12 25.95 -49.33
CA GLU A 682 -28.40 26.14 -48.61
C GLU A 682 -28.09 26.43 -47.12
N GLU A 683 -28.22 27.63 -46.77
CA GLU A 683 -29.30 28.41 -46.13
C GLU A 683 -29.43 28.21 -44.62
N ILE A 684 -29.17 29.32 -43.93
CA ILE A 684 -29.51 29.69 -42.56
C ILE A 684 -31.00 30.11 -42.52
N PRO A 685 -31.70 29.97 -41.40
CA PRO A 685 -32.58 31.05 -40.97
C PRO A 685 -32.21 31.56 -39.54
N GLU A 686 -32.09 32.88 -39.52
CA GLU A 686 -32.27 33.76 -38.36
C GLU A 686 -33.78 33.83 -38.00
N GLU A 687 -34.00 34.27 -36.77
CA GLU A 687 -35.07 35.10 -36.19
C GLU A 687 -35.45 34.52 -34.79
N ASP A 688 -35.67 35.23 -33.74
CA ASP A 688 -36.12 36.62 -33.55
C ASP A 688 -35.84 37.12 -32.12
N LYS A 689 -35.76 38.44 -32.06
CA LYS A 689 -35.64 39.32 -30.88
C LYS A 689 -36.93 39.42 -30.06
N ASP A 690 -36.75 39.88 -28.85
CA ASP A 690 -37.42 40.95 -28.06
C ASP A 690 -37.82 40.46 -26.66
N GLN A 691 -37.71 41.15 -25.59
CA GLN A 691 -37.87 42.51 -25.09
C GLN A 691 -37.46 42.58 -23.62
N ASN A 692 -36.59 43.46 -23.27
CA ASN A 692 -36.72 44.67 -22.48
C ASN A 692 -37.59 44.69 -21.22
N SER A 693 -36.96 45.02 -20.05
CA SER A 693 -37.41 46.12 -19.18
C SER A 693 -36.41 46.47 -18.06
N ASP A 694 -36.07 47.73 -18.08
CA ASP A 694 -35.34 48.57 -17.15
C ASP A 694 -35.81 48.46 -15.68
N VAL A 695 -34.91 48.78 -14.72
CA VAL A 695 -35.05 49.82 -13.70
C VAL A 695 -33.73 50.07 -12.96
N GLU A 696 -33.16 51.21 -13.24
CA GLU A 696 -32.57 52.31 -12.44
C GLU A 696 -31.55 52.05 -11.30
N GLU A 697 -30.53 52.86 -11.45
CA GLU A 697 -29.42 53.30 -10.57
C GLU A 697 -29.88 53.89 -9.24
N GLU A 698 -29.02 53.72 -8.22
CA GLU A 698 -28.68 54.86 -7.33
C GLU A 698 -27.23 54.81 -6.90
N SER A 699 -26.54 55.85 -7.27
CA SER A 699 -25.18 56.23 -6.95
C SER A 699 -25.08 56.86 -5.54
N GLY A 700 -24.02 56.54 -4.80
CA GLY A 700 -23.68 57.21 -3.57
C GLY A 700 -22.16 57.24 -3.33
N ASN A 701 -21.54 58.27 -3.84
CA ASN A 701 -20.13 58.62 -3.67
C ASN A 701 -19.95 59.43 -2.39
N ILE A 702 -19.02 59.09 -1.47
CA ILE A 702 -18.37 60.03 -0.57
C ILE A 702 -16.89 59.63 -0.33
N ASN A 703 -16.01 60.52 -0.77
CA ASN A 703 -14.60 60.67 -0.39
C ASN A 703 -14.47 60.99 1.09
N ASP A 704 -13.45 60.55 1.80
CA ASP A 704 -12.36 61.43 2.25
C ASP A 704 -11.25 60.69 3.01
N LYS A 705 -10.06 60.98 2.60
CA LYS A 705 -8.70 61.13 3.10
C LYS A 705 -8.37 60.86 4.59
N THR A 706 -7.18 60.27 4.66
CA THR A 706 -5.94 60.66 5.41
C THR A 706 -5.55 59.85 6.63
N ASP A 707 -4.29 59.46 6.53
CA ASP A 707 -3.17 59.41 7.47
C ASP A 707 -2.77 58.08 8.07
N SER A 708 -1.59 57.65 7.58
CA SER A 708 -0.67 56.79 8.32
C SER A 708 -0.10 57.51 9.55
N PRO A 709 0.24 56.78 10.59
CA PRO A 709 1.67 56.72 10.93
C PRO A 709 2.23 55.35 11.33
N LYS A 710 3.54 55.35 11.25
CA LYS A 710 4.55 54.33 11.44
C LYS A 710 4.63 53.66 12.82
N THR A 711 5.21 52.44 12.74
CA THR A 711 6.16 51.78 13.68
C THR A 711 5.61 51.07 14.92
N GLY A 712 5.98 49.80 15.02
CA GLY A 712 6.53 49.23 16.24
C GLY A 712 5.84 47.98 16.76
N GLU A 713 6.62 46.92 16.77
CA GLU A 713 6.60 45.79 17.71
C GLU A 713 5.66 44.61 17.48
N ALA A 714 6.33 43.50 17.31
CA ALA A 714 5.81 42.15 17.34
C ALA A 714 5.05 41.84 18.64
N SER A 715 3.90 41.23 18.54
CA SER A 715 3.36 40.43 19.62
C SER A 715 2.59 39.26 19.06
N VAL A 716 3.05 38.11 19.49
CA VAL A 716 2.43 36.78 19.40
C VAL A 716 0.97 36.89 19.84
N VAL A 717 0.06 36.57 18.95
CA VAL A 717 -1.34 36.35 19.32
C VAL A 717 -1.65 34.88 19.01
N GLY A 718 -1.69 34.11 20.09
CA GLY A 718 -2.17 32.74 20.09
C GLY A 718 -3.65 32.69 19.70
N TYR A 719 -3.99 31.77 18.81
CA TYR A 719 -5.35 31.41 18.53
C TYR A 719 -5.91 30.54 19.66
N SER A 720 -6.70 31.15 20.52
CA SER A 720 -7.60 30.48 21.46
C SER A 720 -9.04 30.75 21.02
N VAL A 721 -9.63 29.89 20.23
CA VAL A 721 -11.09 29.74 20.11
C VAL A 721 -11.37 28.29 19.75
N LEU A 722 -11.86 27.52 20.72
CA LEU A 722 -12.91 26.52 20.66
C LEU A 722 -12.77 25.59 21.87
N GLY A 723 -13.20 26.05 22.97
CA GLY A 723 -13.44 25.27 24.16
C GLY A 723 -14.80 25.65 24.75
N VAL A 724 -15.87 25.22 24.15
CA VAL A 724 -17.18 25.09 24.81
C VAL A 724 -18.03 24.19 23.91
N VAL A 725 -18.08 22.90 24.17
CA VAL A 725 -19.24 22.00 24.21
C VAL A 725 -18.71 20.59 24.55
N ALA A 726 -18.54 20.32 25.81
CA ALA A 726 -18.49 18.96 26.33
C ALA A 726 -18.73 18.99 27.85
N ALA A 727 -19.91 19.46 28.24
CA ALA A 727 -20.37 19.34 29.62
C ALA A 727 -21.88 19.12 29.67
N ALA A 728 -22.37 18.04 29.09
CA ALA A 728 -23.70 17.52 29.35
C ALA A 728 -23.83 16.04 28.89
N GLY A 729 -23.10 15.15 29.53
CA GLY A 729 -23.19 13.70 29.23
C GLY A 729 -22.69 12.78 30.35
N LEU A 730 -22.26 13.32 31.48
CA LEU A 730 -21.76 12.53 32.60
C LEU A 730 -22.67 12.63 33.83
N SER A 731 -23.87 12.04 33.75
CA SER A 731 -24.68 11.76 34.95
C SER A 731 -25.75 10.74 34.64
N LEU A 732 -25.37 9.48 34.47
CA LEU A 732 -26.34 8.34 34.58
C LEU A 732 -25.65 6.96 34.38
N ILE A 733 -24.48 6.71 34.90
CA ILE A 733 -24.03 5.32 35.15
C ILE A 733 -23.19 5.32 36.44
N ASN A 734 -23.84 5.41 37.55
CA ASN A 734 -23.25 4.98 38.83
C ASN A 734 -24.36 4.58 39.82
N ARG A 735 -24.96 3.39 39.60
CA ARG A 735 -25.70 2.64 40.60
C ARG A 735 -26.01 1.24 40.09
N ARG A 736 -25.10 0.32 40.28
CA ARG A 736 -25.38 -1.10 40.54
C ARG A 736 -24.10 -1.89 40.76
N LYS A 737 -23.54 -1.74 41.94
CA LYS A 737 -22.75 -2.78 42.63
C LYS A 737 -23.20 -2.68 44.06
N ILE A 738 -23.98 -3.66 44.50
CA ILE A 738 -24.13 -4.28 45.81
C ILE A 738 -25.35 -5.20 45.72
N LYS A 739 -25.14 -6.46 45.46
CA LYS A 739 -25.51 -7.65 46.21
C LYS A 739 -25.08 -8.89 45.45
#